data_fe8f30736d4b2ebbcb07b59a0b77bf87
#
_entry.id   fe8f30736d4b2ebbcb07b59a0b77bf87
#
_cell.length_a   1.000
_cell.length_b   1.000
_cell.length_c   1.000
_cell.angle_alpha   90.00
_cell.angle_beta   90.00
_cell.angle_gamma   90.00
#
_symmetry.space_group_name_H-M   'P 1'
#
loop_
_entity.id
_entity.type
_entity.pdbx_description
1 polymer ?
#
loop_
_entity_poly.entity_id
_entity_poly.type
_entity_poly.pdbx_seq_one_letter_code
_entity_poly.pdbx_strand_id
1 'polypeptide(L)'
;MEICRGANLILPFVASDASLPWERMNSWRNLLLRIGDKSPEYGATTDFKDHIVRNVLRRTSARARALCGRCFTCNFLLECAEQLPHKIPFYGTVVGLLNLENEDFAGKIMVKTQTNLQDALDSGNCDQIRILMRLLTAMMCSKVLQPGSLVVVFETLLSSAATTVDEEKGNPSWQARGDFYVTCILSCLPWGGAELIEQVPEEIERVLAGLEAYLSIRKHLSDTGLSFFEDDDESGTGLAEKDFLEDLWDRIQTLSSNGWKLDSVPRPHLSFEAQLVSGKSHEFGPISCPEQPELPSALDGITYGKQKHDAELKYPQRIRRLNIFPASKHEDMQPIDRFIVEEYLLDVLLFFNGCRKECASYMVSLPVPFRYEYLMAETIFSQLLLLPQPPFKPIYYTLVIMDLCKALPGAFPAVVAGAVRALFEKISDLDMECRTRFILWFSHHLSNFQFIWPWEEWAYVLDLPKWAPQRVFVQEVLDREVRLSYWDKVKQSIENAPALEELLPPKGSPNFKYSLEDGRERSELDVLSAELSNKVKGRQSAREMIIWVEESVFPIHGLEGTLEVIVQTLLDIGSKSFTHLITVLERYGQVISKICPDQDKQVMLIEEVSSYWKNNAQMTAIAIDRMMGYRLISNLAIVRWVFSPANIDQFHISDRPWEILRNAVSKTYNRICDLRRDITSLKKGVVLAEEAAAKAKAELQAAESKLTLMGGEPVLGDNPARMNRLKAQAEKAEKEEVSARESVEAKDALFARALGENEALFLSLYKNFSNVLMERLPDASRAGTLHGLKSIHVDEMTIDLEESSAMELDDENGKPKNQTNGERTSNVYNIGEKEQWCLSTLGYVKSFSRQYASEIWPHIEKLDAEVLTEDAHPLFRKAVYSGLRRAIN
;
A
#
# COMPACT_ATOMS: atom_id res chain seq x y z
N MET A 1 -0.62 -4.51 14.25
CA MET A 1 0.24 -4.97 15.37
C MET A 1 0.06 -6.44 15.72
N GLU A 2 -0.95 -7.13 15.25
CA GLU A 2 -1.15 -8.58 15.53
C GLU A 2 -0.41 -9.50 14.56
N ILE A 3 -0.02 -9.03 13.38
CA ILE A 3 0.74 -9.82 12.37
C ILE A 3 2.18 -10.11 12.83
N CYS A 4 2.73 -9.36 13.78
CA CYS A 4 4.10 -9.57 14.28
C CYS A 4 4.25 -10.66 15.36
N ARG A 5 3.19 -11.32 15.82
CA ARG A 5 3.29 -12.34 16.87
C ARG A 5 3.87 -13.67 16.40
N GLY A 6 3.68 -14.04 15.12
CA GLY A 6 4.28 -15.24 14.53
C GLY A 6 5.78 -15.11 14.22
N ALA A 7 6.22 -13.95 13.75
CA ALA A 7 7.62 -13.68 13.40
C ALA A 7 8.60 -13.74 14.58
N ASN A 8 8.11 -13.61 15.81
CA ASN A 8 8.95 -13.58 17.01
C ASN A 8 9.52 -14.94 17.44
N LEU A 9 9.09 -16.05 16.87
CA LEU A 9 9.58 -17.39 17.27
C LEU A 9 10.76 -17.87 16.43
N ILE A 10 10.81 -17.58 15.15
CA ILE A 10 11.88 -17.99 14.23
C ILE A 10 12.89 -16.86 13.95
N LEU A 11 12.45 -15.59 13.87
CA LEU A 11 13.33 -14.46 13.62
C LEU A 11 14.50 -14.30 14.61
N PRO A 12 14.35 -14.54 15.93
CA PRO A 12 15.49 -14.55 16.84
C PRO A 12 16.53 -15.65 16.54
N PHE A 13 16.11 -16.73 15.88
CA PHE A 13 17.01 -17.82 15.48
C PHE A 13 17.73 -17.53 14.15
N VAL A 14 17.10 -16.79 13.24
CA VAL A 14 17.68 -16.38 11.95
C VAL A 14 18.60 -15.17 12.10
N ALA A 15 18.21 -14.18 12.92
CA ALA A 15 18.96 -12.92 13.09
C ALA A 15 20.16 -12.99 14.04
N SER A 16 20.24 -14.03 14.90
CA SER A 16 21.28 -14.10 15.95
C SER A 16 22.55 -14.86 15.55
N ASP A 17 22.68 -15.34 14.32
CA ASP A 17 23.64 -16.38 13.94
C ASP A 17 25.05 -15.88 13.54
N ALA A 18 25.33 -14.60 13.59
CA ALA A 18 26.68 -14.09 13.25
C ALA A 18 27.73 -14.25 14.38
N SER A 19 27.34 -14.72 15.59
CA SER A 19 28.24 -14.78 16.75
C SER A 19 28.00 -15.93 17.73
N LEU A 20 27.29 -17.00 17.34
CA LEU A 20 26.96 -18.09 18.27
C LEU A 20 27.96 -19.25 18.24
N PRO A 21 28.28 -19.89 19.42
CA PRO A 21 29.13 -21.05 19.48
C PRO A 21 28.61 -22.20 18.59
N TRP A 22 29.53 -22.91 17.94
CA TRP A 22 29.28 -24.01 17.00
C TRP A 22 28.28 -25.09 17.47
N GLU A 23 28.16 -25.32 18.79
CA GLU A 23 27.19 -26.24 19.37
C GLU A 23 25.73 -25.84 19.19
N ARG A 24 25.43 -24.53 19.07
CA ARG A 24 24.08 -24.03 18.73
C ARG A 24 23.79 -24.06 17.23
N MET A 25 24.81 -23.91 16.38
CA MET A 25 24.67 -23.99 14.92
C MET A 25 24.20 -25.37 14.45
N ASN A 26 24.48 -26.43 15.22
CA ASN A 26 24.06 -27.81 14.95
C ASN A 26 22.76 -28.22 15.64
N SER A 27 21.95 -27.29 16.18
CA SER A 27 20.63 -27.64 16.71
C SER A 27 19.71 -28.09 15.53
N TRP A 28 18.85 -29.10 15.81
CA TRP A 28 17.90 -29.62 14.80
C TRP A 28 17.01 -28.50 14.19
N ARG A 29 16.74 -27.46 14.95
CA ARG A 29 15.96 -26.30 14.49
C ARG A 29 16.73 -25.54 13.41
N ASN A 30 18.01 -25.26 13.61
CA ASN A 30 18.85 -24.58 12.63
C ASN A 30 19.00 -25.42 11.36
N LEU A 31 19.06 -26.75 11.48
CA LEU A 31 19.09 -27.64 10.33
C LEU A 31 17.80 -27.54 9.51
N LEU A 32 16.61 -27.51 10.15
CA LEU A 32 15.33 -27.32 9.47
C LEU A 32 15.21 -25.94 8.80
N LEU A 33 15.73 -24.88 9.45
CA LEU A 33 15.71 -23.54 8.86
C LEU A 33 16.65 -23.42 7.65
N ARG A 34 17.77 -24.13 7.64
CA ARG A 34 18.78 -24.09 6.58
C ARG A 34 18.57 -25.12 5.47
N ILE A 35 17.65 -26.04 5.64
CA ILE A 35 17.38 -27.04 4.61
C ILE A 35 17.01 -26.35 3.29
N GLY A 36 17.66 -26.77 2.19
CA GLY A 36 17.44 -26.18 0.87
C GLY A 36 18.17 -24.86 0.58
N ASP A 37 18.96 -24.29 1.53
CA ASP A 37 19.74 -23.08 1.26
C ASP A 37 20.88 -23.35 0.28
N LYS A 38 21.14 -22.40 -0.63
CA LYS A 38 22.32 -22.38 -1.50
C LYS A 38 23.53 -21.91 -0.70
N SER A 39 24.16 -22.76 0.09
CA SER A 39 25.41 -22.47 0.76
C SER A 39 26.58 -23.21 0.10
N PRO A 40 27.78 -22.61 -0.02
CA PRO A 40 28.97 -23.33 -0.50
C PRO A 40 29.31 -24.56 0.34
N GLU A 41 28.99 -24.55 1.65
CA GLU A 41 29.19 -25.69 2.55
C GLU A 41 28.10 -26.76 2.38
N TYR A 42 26.94 -26.40 1.80
CA TYR A 42 25.79 -27.26 1.64
C TYR A 42 25.33 -27.30 0.15
N GLY A 43 26.13 -26.76 -0.76
CA GLY A 43 25.76 -26.65 -2.15
C GLY A 43 25.91 -27.94 -2.94
N ALA A 44 25.03 -28.10 -3.88
CA ALA A 44 25.10 -28.87 -5.13
C ALA A 44 25.51 -30.37 -5.10
N THR A 45 25.82 -31.01 -3.99
CA THR A 45 26.18 -32.44 -3.95
C THR A 45 25.13 -33.28 -3.25
N THR A 46 24.98 -34.50 -3.70
CA THR A 46 24.11 -35.54 -3.17
C THR A 46 24.29 -35.79 -1.68
N ASP A 47 25.47 -35.52 -1.12
CA ASP A 47 25.83 -35.70 0.28
C ASP A 47 25.08 -34.79 1.25
N PHE A 48 24.68 -33.62 0.80
CA PHE A 48 23.89 -32.65 1.58
C PHE A 48 22.51 -33.18 1.97
N LYS A 49 21.79 -33.78 1.00
CA LYS A 49 20.46 -34.32 1.20
C LYS A 49 20.50 -35.46 2.25
N ASP A 50 21.48 -36.33 2.17
CA ASP A 50 21.63 -37.45 3.08
C ASP A 50 22.08 -37.01 4.47
N HIS A 51 23.02 -36.10 4.57
CA HIS A 51 23.59 -35.70 5.86
C HIS A 51 22.62 -34.93 6.74
N ILE A 52 21.90 -33.92 6.16
CA ILE A 52 20.95 -33.15 6.95
C ILE A 52 19.72 -33.99 7.32
N VAL A 53 19.16 -34.69 6.35
CA VAL A 53 17.99 -35.51 6.62
C VAL A 53 18.31 -36.59 7.66
N ARG A 54 19.44 -37.28 7.56
CA ARG A 54 19.88 -38.25 8.59
C ARG A 54 20.14 -37.61 9.96
N ASN A 55 20.69 -36.41 10.01
CA ASN A 55 20.91 -35.69 11.28
C ASN A 55 19.61 -35.18 11.91
N VAL A 56 18.68 -34.65 11.08
CA VAL A 56 17.33 -34.29 11.53
C VAL A 56 16.60 -35.51 12.04
N LEU A 57 16.61 -36.60 11.25
CA LEU A 57 16.01 -37.88 11.63
C LEU A 57 16.60 -38.44 12.92
N ARG A 58 17.93 -38.56 13.02
CA ARG A 58 18.60 -39.10 14.20
C ARG A 58 18.30 -38.30 15.46
N ARG A 59 18.20 -37.00 15.39
CA ARG A 59 17.95 -36.11 16.53
C ARG A 59 16.48 -35.98 16.88
N THR A 60 15.57 -35.97 15.88
CA THR A 60 14.11 -36.00 16.11
C THR A 60 13.66 -37.35 16.63
N SER A 61 14.18 -38.47 16.11
CA SER A 61 13.89 -39.83 16.56
C SER A 61 14.39 -40.08 17.99
N ALA A 62 15.60 -39.66 18.34
CA ALA A 62 16.14 -39.80 19.71
C ALA A 62 15.32 -38.98 20.72
N ARG A 63 14.82 -37.80 20.36
CA ARG A 63 13.99 -36.95 21.23
C ARG A 63 12.52 -37.38 21.25
N ALA A 64 12.00 -37.93 20.15
CA ALA A 64 10.65 -38.48 20.10
C ALA A 64 10.45 -39.65 21.05
N ARG A 65 11.52 -40.37 21.40
CA ARG A 65 11.50 -41.46 22.40
C ARG A 65 11.55 -40.96 23.84
N ALA A 66 12.05 -39.81 24.12
CA ALA A 66 12.48 -39.38 25.45
C ALA A 66 11.57 -38.43 26.23
N LEU A 67 10.42 -37.96 25.79
CA LEU A 67 9.49 -37.17 26.64
C LEU A 67 8.52 -36.33 25.74
N CYS A 68 7.28 -36.23 26.15
CA CYS A 68 6.26 -35.14 25.93
C CYS A 68 6.53 -33.98 24.90
N GLY A 69 7.68 -33.96 24.24
CA GLY A 69 8.12 -33.02 23.22
C GLY A 69 7.57 -33.25 21.81
N ARG A 70 6.71 -34.28 21.61
CA ARG A 70 6.19 -34.66 20.27
C ARG A 70 5.32 -33.54 19.65
N CYS A 71 4.55 -32.84 20.46
CA CYS A 71 3.69 -31.72 19.99
C CYS A 71 4.52 -30.50 19.55
N PHE A 72 5.60 -30.21 20.24
CA PHE A 72 6.45 -29.07 19.98
C PHE A 72 7.21 -29.20 18.63
N THR A 73 7.67 -30.41 18.28
CA THR A 73 8.40 -30.62 17.02
C THR A 73 7.46 -30.56 15.80
N CYS A 74 6.23 -31.10 15.94
CA CYS A 74 5.20 -30.98 14.90
C CYS A 74 4.84 -29.50 14.65
N ASN A 75 4.60 -28.73 15.72
CA ASN A 75 4.27 -27.31 15.60
C ASN A 75 5.41 -26.54 14.93
N PHE A 76 6.66 -26.76 15.35
CA PHE A 76 7.80 -26.05 14.78
C PHE A 76 8.00 -26.37 13.29
N LEU A 77 7.75 -27.62 12.85
CA LEU A 77 7.86 -27.99 11.43
C LEU A 77 6.74 -27.31 10.60
N LEU A 78 5.52 -27.27 11.12
CA LEU A 78 4.42 -26.57 10.48
C LEU A 78 4.67 -25.06 10.43
N GLU A 79 5.17 -24.48 11.51
CA GLU A 79 5.59 -23.07 11.54
C GLU A 79 6.70 -22.78 10.50
N CYS A 80 7.68 -23.68 10.35
CA CYS A 80 8.69 -23.55 9.29
C CYS A 80 8.07 -23.60 7.89
N ALA A 81 7.10 -24.50 7.65
CA ALA A 81 6.42 -24.58 6.36
C ALA A 81 5.58 -23.31 6.08
N GLU A 82 4.91 -22.78 7.10
CA GLU A 82 4.11 -21.54 6.98
C GLU A 82 4.98 -20.29 6.77
N GLN A 83 6.16 -20.23 7.39
CA GLN A 83 7.03 -19.05 7.38
C GLN A 83 8.08 -19.09 6.26
N LEU A 84 8.44 -20.26 5.76
CA LEU A 84 9.39 -20.46 4.66
C LEU A 84 8.76 -21.33 3.54
N PRO A 85 7.69 -20.84 2.87
CA PRO A 85 6.92 -21.65 1.93
C PRO A 85 7.73 -22.15 0.73
N HIS A 86 8.77 -21.41 0.30
CA HIS A 86 9.68 -21.82 -0.76
C HIS A 86 10.49 -23.10 -0.43
N LYS A 87 10.48 -23.54 0.84
CA LYS A 87 11.13 -24.74 1.32
C LYS A 87 10.17 -25.94 1.56
N ILE A 88 8.90 -25.76 1.29
CA ILE A 88 7.87 -26.80 1.50
C ILE A 88 8.23 -28.17 0.90
N PRO A 89 8.78 -28.29 -0.31
CA PRO A 89 9.18 -29.58 -0.86
C PRO A 89 10.18 -30.33 0.02
N PHE A 90 11.11 -29.61 0.64
CA PHE A 90 12.08 -30.20 1.57
C PHE A 90 11.41 -30.65 2.87
N TYR A 91 10.47 -29.85 3.41
CA TYR A 91 9.72 -30.19 4.61
C TYR A 91 8.82 -31.42 4.39
N GLY A 92 8.13 -31.48 3.25
CA GLY A 92 7.35 -32.66 2.86
C GLY A 92 8.22 -33.92 2.81
N THR A 93 9.42 -33.86 2.22
CA THR A 93 10.37 -34.97 2.17
C THR A 93 10.85 -35.38 3.57
N VAL A 94 11.14 -34.42 4.45
CA VAL A 94 11.49 -34.70 5.85
C VAL A 94 10.35 -35.41 6.57
N VAL A 95 9.10 -35.00 6.37
CA VAL A 95 7.93 -35.67 6.95
C VAL A 95 7.84 -37.14 6.41
N GLY A 96 8.04 -37.32 5.09
CA GLY A 96 8.05 -38.66 4.49
C GLY A 96 9.10 -39.58 5.09
N LEU A 97 10.31 -39.10 5.28
CA LEU A 97 11.38 -39.89 5.92
C LEU A 97 11.14 -40.13 7.43
N LEU A 98 10.54 -39.16 8.12
CA LEU A 98 10.11 -39.34 9.52
C LEU A 98 8.97 -40.35 9.65
N ASN A 99 8.10 -40.46 8.65
CA ASN A 99 7.02 -41.42 8.57
C ASN A 99 7.55 -42.88 8.56
N LEU A 100 8.69 -43.12 7.88
CA LEU A 100 9.33 -44.41 7.86
C LEU A 100 9.82 -44.86 9.26
N GLU A 101 10.26 -43.93 10.09
CA GLU A 101 10.74 -44.22 11.43
C GLU A 101 9.65 -44.19 12.51
N ASN A 102 8.64 -43.32 12.30
CA ASN A 102 7.57 -43.09 13.30
C ASN A 102 6.27 -42.67 12.62
N GLU A 103 5.45 -43.64 12.31
CA GLU A 103 4.14 -43.49 11.67
C GLU A 103 3.18 -42.61 12.47
N ASP A 104 3.16 -42.76 13.82
CA ASP A 104 2.33 -41.91 14.69
C ASP A 104 2.69 -40.42 14.64
N PHE A 105 3.96 -40.10 14.37
CA PHE A 105 4.40 -38.73 14.23
C PHE A 105 3.84 -38.09 12.95
N ALA A 106 3.91 -38.80 11.82
CA ALA A 106 3.34 -38.33 10.57
C ALA A 106 1.82 -38.20 10.64
N GLY A 107 1.14 -39.17 11.26
CA GLY A 107 -0.30 -39.09 11.51
C GLY A 107 -0.70 -37.85 12.33
N LYS A 108 0.09 -37.49 13.35
CA LYS A 108 -0.17 -36.23 14.11
C LYS A 108 0.05 -34.98 13.31
N ILE A 109 1.05 -34.93 12.42
CA ILE A 109 1.23 -33.84 11.49
C ILE A 109 0.01 -33.71 10.58
N MET A 110 -0.51 -34.84 10.04
CA MET A 110 -1.69 -34.83 9.18
C MET A 110 -2.91 -34.25 9.89
N VAL A 111 -3.23 -34.75 11.10
CA VAL A 111 -4.36 -34.25 11.91
C VAL A 111 -4.19 -32.73 12.22
N LYS A 112 -2.98 -32.31 12.57
CA LYS A 112 -2.71 -30.91 12.88
C LYS A 112 -2.83 -30.03 11.65
N THR A 113 -2.34 -30.50 10.48
CA THR A 113 -2.48 -29.79 9.21
C THR A 113 -3.95 -29.64 8.82
N GLN A 114 -4.77 -30.69 9.03
CA GLN A 114 -6.22 -30.64 8.82
C GLN A 114 -6.89 -29.57 9.70
N THR A 115 -6.58 -29.57 11.00
CA THR A 115 -7.12 -28.58 11.94
C THR A 115 -6.71 -27.16 11.53
N ASN A 116 -5.42 -26.94 11.22
CA ASN A 116 -4.94 -25.63 10.80
C ASN A 116 -5.59 -25.18 9.48
N LEU A 117 -5.82 -26.10 8.53
CA LEU A 117 -6.48 -25.78 7.26
C LEU A 117 -7.95 -25.41 7.48
N GLN A 118 -8.67 -26.15 8.35
CA GLN A 118 -10.05 -25.81 8.69
C GLN A 118 -10.12 -24.44 9.41
N ASP A 119 -9.27 -24.21 10.38
CA ASP A 119 -9.19 -22.93 11.12
C ASP A 119 -8.88 -21.77 10.16
N ALA A 120 -8.02 -22.01 9.16
CA ALA A 120 -7.70 -21.01 8.13
C ALA A 120 -8.88 -20.74 7.18
N LEU A 121 -9.63 -21.78 6.80
CA LEU A 121 -10.86 -21.63 5.98
C LEU A 121 -11.92 -20.85 6.76
N ASP A 122 -12.16 -21.18 8.02
CA ASP A 122 -13.16 -20.55 8.88
C ASP A 122 -12.82 -19.08 9.18
N SER A 123 -11.53 -18.79 9.39
CA SER A 123 -11.06 -17.40 9.61
C SER A 123 -10.86 -16.60 8.33
N GLY A 124 -10.89 -17.23 7.14
CA GLY A 124 -10.58 -16.60 5.87
C GLY A 124 -9.11 -16.15 5.72
N ASN A 125 -8.18 -16.89 6.35
CA ASN A 125 -6.75 -16.64 6.23
C ASN A 125 -6.20 -17.20 4.91
N CYS A 126 -6.30 -16.41 3.85
CA CYS A 126 -5.95 -16.80 2.48
C CYS A 126 -4.50 -17.27 2.32
N ASP A 127 -3.55 -16.60 2.97
CA ASP A 127 -2.14 -16.97 2.87
C ASP A 127 -1.89 -18.32 3.50
N GLN A 128 -2.48 -18.59 4.65
CA GLN A 128 -2.33 -19.89 5.33
C GLN A 128 -3.00 -21.02 4.55
N ILE A 129 -4.18 -20.80 3.96
CA ILE A 129 -4.86 -21.79 3.10
C ILE A 129 -3.93 -22.18 1.94
N ARG A 130 -3.41 -21.20 1.19
CA ARG A 130 -2.52 -21.43 0.06
C ARG A 130 -1.26 -22.23 0.44
N ILE A 131 -0.63 -21.87 1.56
CA ILE A 131 0.59 -22.52 2.05
C ILE A 131 0.32 -23.97 2.50
N LEU A 132 -0.77 -24.19 3.24
CA LEU A 132 -1.12 -25.53 3.72
C LEU A 132 -1.52 -26.46 2.57
N MET A 133 -2.19 -25.96 1.54
CA MET A 133 -2.48 -26.72 0.32
C MET A 133 -1.20 -27.19 -0.39
N ARG A 134 -0.18 -26.34 -0.50
CA ARG A 134 1.13 -26.71 -1.04
C ARG A 134 1.84 -27.74 -0.14
N LEU A 135 1.74 -27.58 1.19
CA LEU A 135 2.32 -28.56 2.12
C LEU A 135 1.66 -29.94 1.97
N LEU A 136 0.32 -29.99 1.83
CA LEU A 136 -0.39 -31.26 1.55
C LEU A 136 0.10 -31.90 0.25
N THR A 137 0.26 -31.10 -0.80
CA THR A 137 0.80 -31.56 -2.08
C THR A 137 2.22 -32.13 -1.93
N ALA A 138 3.11 -31.46 -1.20
CA ALA A 138 4.47 -31.95 -0.93
C ALA A 138 4.49 -33.24 -0.09
N MET A 139 3.54 -33.36 0.86
CA MET A 139 3.39 -34.61 1.64
C MET A 139 2.85 -35.76 0.78
N MET A 140 1.97 -35.50 -0.18
CA MET A 140 1.51 -36.47 -1.18
C MET A 140 2.67 -36.95 -2.05
N CYS A 141 3.48 -36.05 -2.61
CA CYS A 141 4.68 -36.37 -3.37
C CYS A 141 5.66 -37.26 -2.56
N SER A 142 5.73 -37.04 -1.25
CA SER A 142 6.59 -37.79 -0.33
C SER A 142 5.94 -39.05 0.26
N LYS A 143 4.82 -39.52 -0.34
CA LYS A 143 4.09 -40.75 0.03
C LYS A 143 3.53 -40.78 1.45
N VAL A 144 3.36 -39.62 2.10
CA VAL A 144 2.73 -39.49 3.42
C VAL A 144 1.22 -39.39 3.32
N LEU A 145 0.73 -38.61 2.34
CA LEU A 145 -0.69 -38.39 2.07
C LEU A 145 -1.14 -39.28 0.89
N GLN A 146 -2.30 -39.91 1.01
CA GLN A 146 -2.92 -40.59 -0.11
C GLN A 146 -3.32 -39.61 -1.22
N PRO A 147 -3.01 -39.87 -2.49
CA PRO A 147 -3.35 -38.97 -3.60
C PRO A 147 -4.84 -38.69 -3.72
N GLY A 148 -5.70 -39.70 -3.56
CA GLY A 148 -7.15 -39.55 -3.57
C GLY A 148 -7.68 -38.62 -2.48
N SER A 149 -7.04 -38.58 -1.30
CA SER A 149 -7.42 -37.64 -0.24
C SER A 149 -7.13 -36.18 -0.64
N LEU A 150 -6.04 -35.92 -1.35
CA LEU A 150 -5.74 -34.56 -1.88
C LEU A 150 -6.72 -34.16 -2.96
N VAL A 151 -7.10 -35.08 -3.84
CA VAL A 151 -8.13 -34.83 -4.86
C VAL A 151 -9.48 -34.47 -4.22
N VAL A 152 -9.90 -35.16 -3.16
CA VAL A 152 -11.12 -34.85 -2.42
C VAL A 152 -11.07 -33.40 -1.86
N VAL A 153 -9.92 -32.94 -1.38
CA VAL A 153 -9.73 -31.56 -0.94
C VAL A 153 -9.90 -30.59 -2.12
N PHE A 154 -9.32 -30.89 -3.28
CA PHE A 154 -9.50 -30.08 -4.49
C PHE A 154 -10.96 -30.04 -4.95
N GLU A 155 -11.64 -31.18 -5.00
CA GLU A 155 -13.06 -31.27 -5.37
C GLU A 155 -13.96 -30.49 -4.39
N THR A 156 -13.64 -30.49 -3.09
CA THR A 156 -14.38 -29.73 -2.07
C THR A 156 -14.25 -28.22 -2.31
N LEU A 157 -13.04 -27.73 -2.56
CA LEU A 157 -12.80 -26.31 -2.88
C LEU A 157 -13.45 -25.90 -4.20
N LEU A 158 -13.34 -26.76 -5.24
CA LEU A 158 -13.90 -26.52 -6.55
C LEU A 158 -15.43 -26.51 -6.54
N SER A 159 -16.05 -27.44 -5.82
CA SER A 159 -17.50 -27.49 -5.64
C SER A 159 -18.01 -26.24 -4.95
N SER A 160 -17.34 -25.80 -3.90
CA SER A 160 -17.69 -24.52 -3.23
C SER A 160 -17.52 -23.30 -4.15
N ALA A 161 -16.48 -23.30 -5.01
CA ALA A 161 -16.28 -22.23 -5.99
C ALA A 161 -17.38 -22.21 -7.05
N ALA A 162 -17.74 -23.36 -7.61
CA ALA A 162 -18.79 -23.50 -8.63
C ALA A 162 -20.17 -23.10 -8.09
N THR A 163 -20.54 -23.58 -6.91
CA THR A 163 -21.80 -23.21 -6.23
C THR A 163 -21.88 -21.70 -6.03
N THR A 164 -20.77 -21.08 -5.62
CA THR A 164 -20.69 -19.62 -5.43
C THR A 164 -21.04 -18.85 -6.71
N VAL A 165 -20.51 -19.29 -7.87
CA VAL A 165 -20.72 -18.57 -9.13
C VAL A 165 -22.12 -18.81 -9.69
N ASP A 166 -22.68 -20.01 -9.49
CA ASP A 166 -24.02 -20.37 -9.99
C ASP A 166 -25.14 -19.66 -9.21
N GLU A 167 -25.04 -19.58 -7.90
CA GLU A 167 -26.09 -19.00 -7.04
C GLU A 167 -26.08 -17.47 -7.08
N GLU A 168 -24.93 -16.84 -7.23
CA GLU A 168 -24.72 -15.39 -7.09
C GLU A 168 -24.32 -14.69 -8.39
N LYS A 169 -24.99 -15.03 -9.50
CA LYS A 169 -24.73 -14.42 -10.82
C LYS A 169 -24.70 -12.90 -10.76
N GLY A 170 -23.52 -12.33 -10.70
CA GLY A 170 -23.28 -10.89 -10.86
C GLY A 170 -22.71 -10.16 -9.66
N ASN A 171 -22.43 -10.80 -8.54
CA ASN A 171 -21.75 -10.16 -7.41
C ASN A 171 -20.23 -10.40 -7.47
N PRO A 172 -19.39 -9.35 -7.76
CA PRO A 172 -17.93 -9.51 -7.88
C PRO A 172 -17.26 -10.00 -6.61
N SER A 173 -17.78 -9.63 -5.44
CA SER A 173 -17.22 -10.00 -4.14
C SER A 173 -17.27 -11.51 -3.89
N TRP A 174 -18.29 -12.17 -4.41
CA TRP A 174 -18.48 -13.59 -4.26
C TRP A 174 -17.62 -14.40 -5.23
N GLN A 175 -17.44 -13.89 -6.44
CA GLN A 175 -16.53 -14.52 -7.41
C GLN A 175 -15.08 -14.49 -6.92
N ALA A 176 -14.65 -13.45 -6.21
CA ALA A 176 -13.28 -13.36 -5.64
C ALA A 176 -12.95 -14.57 -4.73
N ARG A 177 -13.92 -15.10 -3.97
CA ARG A 177 -13.77 -16.32 -3.18
C ARG A 177 -13.56 -17.56 -4.06
N GLY A 178 -14.42 -17.74 -5.05
CA GLY A 178 -14.31 -18.86 -6.00
C GLY A 178 -12.99 -18.82 -6.77
N ASP A 179 -12.62 -17.65 -7.28
CA ASP A 179 -11.35 -17.42 -7.97
C ASP A 179 -10.15 -17.72 -7.07
N PHE A 180 -10.24 -17.39 -5.77
CA PHE A 180 -9.19 -17.71 -4.81
C PHE A 180 -9.05 -19.23 -4.59
N TYR A 181 -10.14 -19.96 -4.42
CA TYR A 181 -10.09 -21.42 -4.25
C TYR A 181 -9.52 -22.11 -5.50
N VAL A 182 -9.94 -21.68 -6.68
CA VAL A 182 -9.40 -22.17 -7.94
C VAL A 182 -7.91 -21.83 -8.07
N THR A 183 -7.49 -20.63 -7.68
CA THR A 183 -6.06 -20.26 -7.63
C THR A 183 -5.27 -21.17 -6.71
N CYS A 184 -5.81 -21.55 -5.54
CA CYS A 184 -5.13 -22.48 -4.63
C CYS A 184 -4.92 -23.85 -5.27
N ILE A 185 -5.92 -24.39 -5.97
CA ILE A 185 -5.79 -25.67 -6.68
C ILE A 185 -4.75 -25.57 -7.80
N LEU A 186 -4.88 -24.57 -8.68
CA LEU A 186 -3.97 -24.34 -9.80
C LEU A 186 -2.52 -24.14 -9.32
N SER A 187 -2.33 -23.45 -8.19
CA SER A 187 -1.00 -23.23 -7.63
C SER A 187 -0.34 -24.50 -7.08
N CYS A 188 -1.10 -25.57 -6.79
CA CYS A 188 -0.58 -26.83 -6.33
C CYS A 188 -0.13 -27.76 -7.47
N LEU A 189 -0.73 -27.64 -8.64
CA LEU A 189 -0.47 -28.54 -9.78
C LEU A 189 1.01 -28.55 -10.24
N PRO A 190 1.74 -27.42 -10.28
CA PRO A 190 3.17 -27.44 -10.59
C PRO A 190 4.01 -28.26 -9.61
N TRP A 191 3.57 -28.39 -8.35
CA TRP A 191 4.27 -29.17 -7.30
C TRP A 191 3.99 -30.66 -7.34
N GLY A 192 2.76 -31.05 -7.65
CA GLY A 192 2.33 -32.45 -7.53
C GLY A 192 1.52 -33.02 -8.69
N GLY A 193 1.34 -32.24 -9.77
CA GLY A 193 0.53 -32.67 -10.91
C GLY A 193 1.07 -33.90 -11.63
N ALA A 194 2.39 -34.05 -11.74
CA ALA A 194 3.01 -35.24 -12.34
C ALA A 194 2.66 -36.51 -11.55
N GLU A 195 2.81 -36.46 -10.23
CA GLU A 195 2.54 -37.56 -9.33
C GLU A 195 1.04 -37.89 -9.25
N LEU A 196 0.17 -36.88 -9.33
CA LEU A 196 -1.29 -37.09 -9.34
C LEU A 196 -1.75 -37.80 -10.62
N ILE A 197 -1.25 -37.37 -11.79
CA ILE A 197 -1.60 -38.03 -13.07
C ILE A 197 -1.09 -39.47 -13.14
N GLU A 198 0.07 -39.74 -12.55
CA GLU A 198 0.59 -41.09 -12.50
C GLU A 198 -0.20 -42.03 -11.59
N GLN A 199 -0.67 -41.53 -10.42
CA GLN A 199 -1.27 -42.33 -9.38
C GLN A 199 -2.80 -42.39 -9.40
N VAL A 200 -3.46 -41.27 -9.80
CA VAL A 200 -4.92 -41.12 -9.79
C VAL A 200 -5.39 -40.37 -11.06
N PRO A 201 -5.14 -40.88 -12.27
CA PRO A 201 -5.38 -40.20 -13.52
C PRO A 201 -6.85 -39.81 -13.72
N GLU A 202 -7.79 -40.70 -13.45
CA GLU A 202 -9.22 -40.47 -13.69
C GLU A 202 -9.76 -39.39 -12.76
N GLU A 203 -9.32 -39.37 -11.51
CA GLU A 203 -9.76 -38.41 -10.51
C GLU A 203 -9.21 -37.00 -10.81
N ILE A 204 -7.95 -36.90 -11.19
CA ILE A 204 -7.36 -35.58 -11.52
C ILE A 204 -7.90 -35.02 -12.83
N GLU A 205 -8.21 -35.85 -13.83
CA GLU A 205 -8.86 -35.43 -15.08
C GLU A 205 -10.24 -34.81 -14.79
N ARG A 206 -11.01 -35.37 -13.84
CA ARG A 206 -12.28 -34.76 -13.40
C ARG A 206 -12.08 -33.39 -12.77
N VAL A 207 -11.04 -33.20 -11.96
CA VAL A 207 -10.72 -31.89 -11.36
C VAL A 207 -10.33 -30.90 -12.45
N LEU A 208 -9.49 -31.30 -13.42
CA LEU A 208 -9.10 -30.45 -14.53
C LEU A 208 -10.29 -30.02 -15.40
N ALA A 209 -11.20 -30.95 -15.70
CA ALA A 209 -12.43 -30.63 -16.42
C ALA A 209 -13.35 -29.69 -15.61
N GLY A 210 -13.42 -29.88 -14.30
CA GLY A 210 -14.17 -28.99 -13.41
C GLY A 210 -13.56 -27.57 -13.33
N LEU A 211 -12.24 -27.43 -13.37
CA LEU A 211 -11.56 -26.15 -13.42
C LEU A 211 -11.84 -25.41 -14.74
N GLU A 212 -11.80 -26.13 -15.88
CA GLU A 212 -12.16 -25.59 -17.19
C GLU A 212 -13.61 -25.13 -17.23
N ALA A 213 -14.53 -25.93 -16.70
CA ALA A 213 -15.94 -25.58 -16.57
C ALA A 213 -16.13 -24.31 -15.70
N TYR A 214 -15.44 -24.21 -14.56
CA TYR A 214 -15.48 -23.02 -13.73
C TYR A 214 -15.02 -21.76 -14.49
N LEU A 215 -13.90 -21.86 -15.20
CA LEU A 215 -13.36 -20.76 -16.00
C LEU A 215 -14.33 -20.30 -17.12
N SER A 216 -15.12 -21.21 -17.66
CA SER A 216 -16.12 -20.88 -18.69
C SER A 216 -17.38 -20.20 -18.13
N ILE A 217 -17.74 -20.47 -16.88
CA ILE A 217 -18.96 -19.95 -16.22
C ILE A 217 -18.72 -18.60 -15.55
N ARG A 218 -17.51 -18.39 -15.01
CA ARG A 218 -17.17 -17.15 -14.31
C ARG A 218 -17.26 -15.94 -15.22
N LYS A 219 -17.66 -14.80 -14.68
CA LYS A 219 -17.61 -13.54 -15.40
C LYS A 219 -16.18 -13.04 -15.48
N HIS A 220 -15.76 -12.61 -16.67
CA HIS A 220 -14.57 -11.76 -16.77
C HIS A 220 -14.86 -10.49 -15.96
N LEU A 221 -14.14 -10.31 -14.88
CA LEU A 221 -14.18 -9.04 -14.17
C LEU A 221 -13.43 -8.05 -15.06
N SER A 222 -14.18 -7.30 -15.87
CA SER A 222 -13.64 -6.13 -16.54
C SER A 222 -13.00 -5.25 -15.49
N ASP A 223 -11.81 -4.79 -15.77
CA ASP A 223 -10.89 -4.20 -14.84
C ASP A 223 -11.40 -2.89 -14.27
N THR A 224 -11.96 -2.92 -13.08
CA THR A 224 -12.45 -1.74 -12.38
C THR A 224 -11.30 -0.99 -11.71
N GLY A 225 -10.38 -0.44 -12.51
CA GLY A 225 -9.54 0.66 -12.04
C GLY A 225 -8.38 0.35 -11.11
N LEU A 226 -7.92 -0.89 -11.01
CA LEU A 226 -6.71 -1.27 -10.24
C LEU A 226 -5.46 -1.49 -11.11
N SER A 227 -5.50 -1.14 -12.38
CA SER A 227 -4.34 -1.21 -13.26
C SER A 227 -3.24 -0.26 -12.81
N PHE A 228 -1.97 -0.67 -12.97
CA PHE A 228 -0.82 0.24 -12.82
C PHE A 228 -0.82 1.33 -13.90
N PHE A 229 -1.39 1.02 -15.05
CA PHE A 229 -1.49 1.90 -16.21
C PHE A 229 -2.94 2.30 -16.47
N GLU A 230 -3.15 3.50 -16.97
CA GLU A 230 -4.46 3.98 -17.40
C GLU A 230 -4.71 3.54 -18.84
N ASP A 231 -5.22 2.30 -19.02
CA ASP A 231 -5.62 1.80 -20.32
C ASP A 231 -7.06 2.22 -20.62
N ASP A 232 -7.27 2.75 -21.82
CA ASP A 232 -8.61 2.96 -22.37
C ASP A 232 -9.11 1.65 -23.00
N ASP A 233 -9.87 0.87 -22.24
CA ASP A 233 -10.42 -0.41 -22.65
C ASP A 233 -11.42 -0.36 -23.84
N GLU A 234 -11.78 0.84 -24.34
CA GLU A 234 -12.80 1.00 -25.39
C GLU A 234 -12.25 0.88 -26.83
N SER A 235 -10.92 0.93 -27.04
CA SER A 235 -10.35 0.96 -28.38
C SER A 235 -10.06 -0.42 -29.01
N GLY A 236 -10.23 -1.53 -28.29
CA GLY A 236 -10.13 -2.91 -28.84
C GLY A 236 -8.77 -3.30 -29.47
N THR A 237 -7.78 -2.43 -29.42
CA THR A 237 -6.44 -2.62 -30.02
C THR A 237 -5.33 -2.78 -28.99
N GLY A 238 -5.64 -2.58 -27.69
CA GLY A 238 -4.75 -2.95 -26.59
C GLY A 238 -4.70 -4.47 -26.52
N LEU A 239 -3.54 -5.06 -26.31
CA LEU A 239 -3.38 -6.42 -25.83
C LEU A 239 -4.19 -6.52 -24.53
N ALA A 240 -5.45 -6.94 -24.62
CA ALA A 240 -6.30 -7.22 -23.47
C ALA A 240 -5.48 -8.12 -22.54
N GLU A 241 -5.08 -7.56 -21.39
CA GLU A 241 -4.31 -8.33 -20.41
C GLU A 241 -5.16 -9.54 -20.08
N LYS A 242 -4.68 -10.74 -20.42
CA LYS A 242 -5.41 -11.98 -20.13
C LYS A 242 -5.74 -12.02 -18.64
N ASP A 243 -6.94 -12.46 -18.32
CA ASP A 243 -7.30 -12.70 -16.93
C ASP A 243 -6.27 -13.59 -16.25
N PHE A 244 -5.91 -13.26 -15.01
CA PHE A 244 -4.86 -13.96 -14.26
C PHE A 244 -5.12 -15.47 -14.15
N LEU A 245 -6.37 -15.89 -13.93
CA LEU A 245 -6.70 -17.31 -13.82
C LEU A 245 -6.62 -18.02 -15.17
N GLU A 246 -7.04 -17.36 -16.24
CA GLU A 246 -6.92 -17.88 -17.61
C GLU A 246 -5.46 -18.01 -18.02
N ASP A 247 -4.66 -16.99 -17.74
CA ASP A 247 -3.20 -17.04 -18.01
C ASP A 247 -2.52 -18.16 -17.21
N LEU A 248 -2.89 -18.33 -15.92
CA LEU A 248 -2.38 -19.42 -15.10
C LEU A 248 -2.83 -20.79 -15.62
N TRP A 249 -4.07 -20.91 -16.07
CA TRP A 249 -4.61 -22.14 -16.67
C TRP A 249 -3.89 -22.50 -17.95
N ASP A 250 -3.70 -21.56 -18.87
CA ASP A 250 -2.95 -21.76 -20.12
C ASP A 250 -1.51 -22.23 -19.86
N ARG A 251 -0.87 -21.66 -18.85
CA ARG A 251 0.49 -22.08 -18.42
C ARG A 251 0.52 -23.50 -17.86
N ILE A 252 -0.51 -23.91 -17.13
CA ILE A 252 -0.62 -25.26 -16.59
C ILE A 252 -0.94 -26.26 -17.71
N GLN A 253 -1.80 -25.92 -18.67
CA GLN A 253 -2.04 -26.74 -19.85
C GLN A 253 -0.74 -26.92 -20.67
N THR A 254 0.04 -25.86 -20.84
CA THR A 254 1.35 -25.92 -21.49
C THR A 254 2.31 -26.82 -20.71
N LEU A 255 2.34 -26.76 -19.39
CA LEU A 255 3.14 -27.62 -18.53
C LEU A 255 2.71 -29.09 -18.67
N SER A 256 1.41 -29.36 -18.69
CA SER A 256 0.85 -30.69 -18.89
C SER A 256 1.26 -31.28 -20.24
N SER A 257 1.14 -30.49 -21.33
CA SER A 257 1.55 -30.93 -22.68
C SER A 257 3.05 -31.19 -22.79
N ASN A 258 3.88 -30.53 -21.98
CA ASN A 258 5.32 -30.72 -21.88
C ASN A 258 5.72 -31.88 -20.93
N GLY A 259 4.76 -32.70 -20.48
CA GLY A 259 4.99 -33.85 -19.61
C GLY A 259 5.41 -33.49 -18.20
N TRP A 260 4.94 -32.37 -17.66
CA TRP A 260 5.16 -31.88 -16.28
C TRP A 260 6.64 -31.65 -15.92
N LYS A 261 7.50 -31.40 -16.92
CA LYS A 261 8.93 -31.10 -16.69
C LYS A 261 9.09 -29.66 -16.20
N LEU A 262 9.60 -29.53 -15.00
CA LEU A 262 9.71 -28.24 -14.32
C LEU A 262 10.97 -28.19 -13.44
N ASP A 263 11.79 -27.15 -13.61
CA ASP A 263 13.05 -26.98 -12.89
C ASP A 263 12.95 -26.00 -11.72
N SER A 264 11.91 -25.14 -11.66
CA SER A 264 11.70 -24.16 -10.59
C SER A 264 11.20 -24.76 -9.28
N VAL A 265 10.64 -25.96 -9.33
CA VAL A 265 10.18 -26.68 -8.12
C VAL A 265 11.18 -27.76 -7.72
N PRO A 266 11.84 -27.64 -6.56
CA PRO A 266 12.71 -28.70 -6.06
C PRO A 266 11.91 -29.98 -5.81
N ARG A 267 12.46 -31.13 -6.24
CA ARG A 267 11.88 -32.48 -6.04
C ARG A 267 12.80 -33.37 -5.19
N PRO A 268 13.07 -32.97 -3.92
CA PRO A 268 14.01 -33.73 -3.08
C PRO A 268 13.53 -35.17 -2.76
N HIS A 269 12.23 -35.43 -2.80
CA HIS A 269 11.63 -36.74 -2.57
C HIS A 269 12.08 -37.80 -3.60
N LEU A 270 12.35 -37.38 -4.86
CA LEU A 270 12.81 -38.31 -5.89
C LEU A 270 14.14 -39.04 -5.53
N SER A 271 15.01 -38.33 -4.78
CA SER A 271 16.26 -38.98 -4.28
C SER A 271 16.03 -40.05 -3.23
N PHE A 272 14.85 -40.12 -2.65
CA PHE A 272 14.47 -41.09 -1.59
C PHE A 272 13.27 -41.93 -1.98
N GLU A 273 12.86 -41.92 -3.23
CA GLU A 273 11.63 -42.56 -3.71
C GLU A 273 11.56 -44.06 -3.33
N ALA A 274 12.64 -44.82 -3.55
CA ALA A 274 12.72 -46.22 -3.21
C ALA A 274 12.52 -46.52 -1.70
N GLN A 275 12.84 -45.53 -0.85
CA GLN A 275 12.65 -45.63 0.60
C GLN A 275 11.23 -45.20 0.98
N LEU A 276 10.73 -44.10 0.40
CA LEU A 276 9.44 -43.51 0.72
C LEU A 276 8.26 -44.40 0.37
N VAL A 277 8.38 -45.23 -0.69
CA VAL A 277 7.35 -46.21 -1.08
C VAL A 277 7.05 -47.24 0.04
N SER A 278 8.01 -47.54 0.92
CA SER A 278 7.79 -48.46 2.04
C SER A 278 7.06 -47.83 3.23
N GLY A 279 6.82 -46.50 3.20
CA GLY A 279 6.08 -45.80 4.24
C GLY A 279 4.57 -46.00 4.16
N LYS A 280 3.89 -45.82 5.28
CA LYS A 280 2.44 -45.89 5.34
C LYS A 280 1.85 -44.55 4.84
N SER A 281 0.96 -44.63 3.87
CA SER A 281 0.16 -43.47 3.45
C SER A 281 -1.00 -43.21 4.42
N HIS A 282 -1.23 -41.96 4.76
CA HIS A 282 -2.29 -41.50 5.64
C HIS A 282 -3.44 -40.93 4.84
N GLU A 283 -4.67 -41.12 5.30
CA GLU A 283 -5.84 -40.41 4.80
C GLU A 283 -5.91 -39.03 5.40
N PHE A 284 -6.46 -38.10 4.64
CA PHE A 284 -6.79 -36.74 5.13
C PHE A 284 -8.27 -36.67 5.46
N GLY A 285 -8.61 -36.18 6.63
CA GLY A 285 -9.99 -36.07 7.03
C GLY A 285 -10.75 -34.98 6.21
N PRO A 286 -12.08 -35.02 6.22
CA PRO A 286 -12.89 -34.06 5.47
C PRO A 286 -12.67 -32.63 5.95
N ILE A 287 -12.71 -31.70 5.02
CA ILE A 287 -12.76 -30.26 5.29
C ILE A 287 -14.10 -29.71 4.80
N SER A 288 -14.52 -28.61 5.39
CA SER A 288 -15.73 -27.86 4.95
C SER A 288 -15.35 -26.43 4.60
N CYS A 289 -15.88 -25.97 3.48
CA CYS A 289 -15.80 -24.54 3.17
C CYS A 289 -16.89 -23.80 3.95
N PRO A 290 -16.57 -22.71 4.66
CA PRO A 290 -17.57 -21.96 5.41
C PRO A 290 -18.65 -21.43 4.45
N GLU A 291 -19.91 -21.47 4.91
CA GLU A 291 -21.01 -20.85 4.20
C GLU A 291 -20.76 -19.35 4.01
N GLN A 292 -21.29 -18.81 2.92
CA GLN A 292 -21.19 -17.39 2.69
C GLN A 292 -22.07 -16.65 3.71
N PRO A 293 -21.57 -15.59 4.37
CA PRO A 293 -22.44 -14.76 5.21
C PRO A 293 -23.55 -14.17 4.32
N GLU A 294 -24.81 -14.34 4.75
CA GLU A 294 -25.94 -13.71 4.08
C GLU A 294 -25.69 -12.20 3.97
N LEU A 295 -25.72 -11.66 2.75
CA LEU A 295 -25.68 -10.20 2.55
C LEU A 295 -26.94 -9.63 3.18
N PRO A 296 -26.82 -8.61 4.08
CA PRO A 296 -28.01 -7.92 4.58
C PRO A 296 -28.85 -7.44 3.40
N SER A 297 -30.13 -7.76 3.44
CA SER A 297 -31.06 -7.34 2.38
C SER A 297 -31.00 -5.83 2.19
N ALA A 298 -31.19 -5.37 0.96
CA ALA A 298 -31.08 -3.96 0.53
C ALA A 298 -31.95 -2.94 1.29
N LEU A 299 -32.67 -3.37 2.33
CA LEU A 299 -33.56 -2.55 3.17
C LEU A 299 -32.86 -1.92 4.37
N ASP A 300 -31.67 -2.36 4.76
CA ASP A 300 -30.91 -1.79 5.88
C ASP A 300 -29.79 -0.87 5.38
N GLY A 301 -30.17 0.28 4.81
CA GLY A 301 -29.28 1.24 4.13
C GLY A 301 -28.18 1.90 4.97
N ILE A 302 -28.03 1.58 6.27
CA ILE A 302 -27.07 2.27 7.15
C ILE A 302 -25.80 1.45 7.43
N THR A 303 -25.83 0.13 7.20
CA THR A 303 -24.71 -0.80 7.48
C THR A 303 -23.91 -1.21 6.22
N TYR A 304 -24.40 -0.89 5.05
CA TYR A 304 -23.91 -1.41 3.76
C TYR A 304 -22.45 -1.01 3.42
N GLY A 305 -22.03 0.19 3.75
CA GLY A 305 -20.69 0.68 3.38
C GLY A 305 -19.54 -0.01 4.11
N LYS A 306 -19.70 -0.30 5.41
CA LYS A 306 -18.65 -0.92 6.21
C LYS A 306 -18.48 -2.41 5.96
N GLN A 307 -19.60 -3.14 5.87
CA GLN A 307 -19.55 -4.60 5.66
C GLN A 307 -19.12 -4.98 4.25
N LYS A 308 -19.50 -4.19 3.24
CA LYS A 308 -19.07 -4.43 1.85
C LYS A 308 -17.56 -4.21 1.66
N HIS A 309 -16.98 -3.22 2.33
CA HIS A 309 -15.54 -2.95 2.28
C HIS A 309 -14.72 -4.01 3.02
N ASP A 310 -15.19 -4.49 4.17
CA ASP A 310 -14.52 -5.54 4.95
C ASP A 310 -14.64 -6.92 4.25
N ALA A 311 -15.75 -7.19 3.56
CA ALA A 311 -15.95 -8.41 2.78
C ALA A 311 -15.12 -8.43 1.48
N GLU A 312 -14.94 -7.28 0.81
CA GLU A 312 -14.07 -7.15 -0.36
C GLU A 312 -12.58 -7.37 -0.04
N LEU A 313 -12.15 -7.08 1.19
CA LEU A 313 -10.76 -7.29 1.64
C LEU A 313 -10.49 -8.73 2.11
N LYS A 314 -11.51 -9.55 2.31
CA LYS A 314 -11.35 -10.91 2.85
C LYS A 314 -10.68 -11.87 1.86
N TYR A 315 -10.96 -11.73 0.57
CA TYR A 315 -10.34 -12.55 -0.48
C TYR A 315 -9.49 -11.67 -1.38
N PRO A 316 -8.23 -12.03 -1.65
CA PRO A 316 -7.38 -11.24 -2.52
C PRO A 316 -7.99 -11.20 -3.92
N GLN A 317 -8.47 -10.02 -4.29
CA GLN A 317 -8.80 -9.78 -5.69
C GLN A 317 -7.48 -9.72 -6.44
N ARG A 318 -7.39 -10.34 -7.61
CA ARG A 318 -6.29 -10.31 -8.57
C ARG A 318 -4.94 -9.83 -8.03
N ILE A 319 -3.97 -10.71 -7.97
CA ILE A 319 -2.56 -10.32 -7.82
C ILE A 319 -2.11 -9.72 -9.15
N ARG A 320 -2.11 -8.39 -9.26
CA ARG A 320 -1.56 -7.71 -10.42
C ARG A 320 -0.05 -7.82 -10.40
N ARG A 321 0.49 -8.18 -11.56
CA ARG A 321 1.92 -8.39 -11.76
C ARG A 321 2.42 -7.40 -12.80
N LEU A 322 3.42 -6.62 -12.41
CA LEU A 322 4.05 -5.67 -13.30
C LEU A 322 4.92 -6.40 -14.33
N ASN A 323 4.71 -6.10 -15.61
CA ASN A 323 5.42 -6.69 -16.72
C ASN A 323 6.11 -5.56 -17.51
N ILE A 324 7.32 -5.21 -17.10
CA ILE A 324 8.06 -4.06 -17.64
C ILE A 324 9.26 -4.45 -18.50
N PHE A 325 9.83 -5.63 -18.30
CA PHE A 325 10.95 -6.10 -19.08
C PHE A 325 10.50 -6.89 -20.31
N PRO A 326 11.24 -6.81 -21.43
CA PRO A 326 10.94 -7.60 -22.63
C PRO A 326 11.08 -9.10 -22.37
N ALA A 327 10.33 -9.91 -23.10
CA ALA A 327 10.33 -11.38 -22.99
C ALA A 327 11.73 -11.99 -23.15
N SER A 328 12.61 -11.36 -23.94
CA SER A 328 14.01 -11.80 -24.10
C SER A 328 14.84 -11.83 -22.81
N LYS A 329 14.39 -11.16 -21.74
CA LYS A 329 15.04 -11.23 -20.43
C LYS A 329 14.62 -12.46 -19.61
N HIS A 330 13.65 -13.22 -20.09
CA HIS A 330 13.06 -14.38 -19.45
C HIS A 330 13.08 -15.65 -20.35
N GLU A 331 13.90 -15.68 -21.39
CA GLU A 331 13.98 -16.78 -22.36
C GLU A 331 14.36 -18.13 -21.73
N ASP A 332 15.14 -18.12 -20.65
CA ASP A 332 15.56 -19.31 -19.92
C ASP A 332 14.45 -19.94 -19.05
N MET A 333 13.28 -19.28 -18.93
CA MET A 333 12.17 -19.69 -18.07
C MET A 333 10.98 -20.14 -18.89
N GLN A 334 10.35 -21.23 -18.47
CA GLN A 334 9.02 -21.59 -18.97
C GLN A 334 7.97 -20.58 -18.43
N PRO A 335 6.83 -20.38 -19.10
CA PRO A 335 5.80 -19.47 -18.63
C PRO A 335 5.35 -19.72 -17.18
N ILE A 336 5.28 -20.99 -16.77
CA ILE A 336 4.91 -21.38 -15.39
C ILE A 336 6.02 -21.11 -14.36
N ASP A 337 7.30 -21.18 -14.75
CA ASP A 337 8.43 -20.89 -13.86
C ASP A 337 8.35 -19.46 -13.33
N ARG A 338 7.96 -18.51 -14.19
CA ARG A 338 7.73 -17.13 -13.79
C ARG A 338 6.72 -17.02 -12.65
N PHE A 339 5.57 -17.71 -12.78
CA PHE A 339 4.56 -17.72 -11.72
C PHE A 339 5.11 -18.25 -10.40
N ILE A 340 5.83 -19.37 -10.44
CA ILE A 340 6.37 -20.03 -9.26
C ILE A 340 7.41 -19.15 -8.55
N VAL A 341 8.33 -18.55 -9.30
CA VAL A 341 9.37 -17.69 -8.73
C VAL A 341 8.77 -16.42 -8.15
N GLU A 342 7.79 -15.80 -8.81
CA GLU A 342 7.06 -14.66 -8.27
C GLU A 342 6.37 -15.02 -6.94
N GLU A 343 5.75 -16.19 -6.85
CA GLU A 343 5.14 -16.67 -5.61
C GLU A 343 6.17 -16.83 -4.49
N TYR A 344 7.35 -17.40 -4.78
CA TYR A 344 8.42 -17.47 -3.80
C TYR A 344 8.89 -16.10 -3.32
N LEU A 345 9.07 -15.15 -4.25
CA LEU A 345 9.49 -13.80 -3.93
C LEU A 345 8.45 -13.06 -3.08
N LEU A 346 7.17 -13.22 -3.40
CA LEU A 346 6.06 -12.65 -2.62
C LEU A 346 5.99 -13.24 -1.22
N ASP A 347 6.13 -14.55 -1.08
CA ASP A 347 6.16 -15.23 0.22
C ASP A 347 7.33 -14.73 1.09
N VAL A 348 8.51 -14.55 0.51
CA VAL A 348 9.68 -13.99 1.21
C VAL A 348 9.44 -12.55 1.64
N LEU A 349 8.89 -11.70 0.77
CA LEU A 349 8.54 -10.32 1.11
C LEU A 349 7.52 -10.23 2.24
N LEU A 350 6.49 -11.06 2.19
CA LEU A 350 5.43 -11.10 3.21
C LEU A 350 5.98 -11.54 4.56
N PHE A 351 6.72 -12.63 4.58
CA PHE A 351 7.22 -13.22 5.83
C PHE A 351 8.27 -12.35 6.51
N PHE A 352 9.25 -11.84 5.75
CA PHE A 352 10.34 -11.03 6.30
C PHE A 352 10.02 -9.54 6.40
N ASN A 353 8.74 -9.17 6.46
CA ASN A 353 8.34 -7.78 6.69
C ASN A 353 8.95 -7.26 8.00
N GLY A 354 9.78 -6.21 7.88
CA GLY A 354 10.55 -5.64 8.99
C GLY A 354 11.98 -6.18 9.15
N CYS A 355 12.34 -7.28 8.48
CA CYS A 355 13.66 -7.92 8.52
C CYS A 355 14.32 -7.88 7.13
N ARG A 356 14.63 -6.67 6.65
CA ARG A 356 15.09 -6.40 5.28
C ARG A 356 16.33 -7.18 4.83
N LYS A 357 17.29 -7.43 5.73
CA LYS A 357 18.53 -8.14 5.39
C LYS A 357 18.28 -9.62 5.14
N GLU A 358 17.50 -10.24 5.99
CA GLU A 358 17.06 -11.61 5.86
C GLU A 358 16.19 -11.78 4.62
N CYS A 359 15.26 -10.84 4.38
CA CYS A 359 14.47 -10.80 3.15
C CYS A 359 15.38 -10.82 1.90
N ALA A 360 16.34 -9.90 1.80
CA ALA A 360 17.28 -9.87 0.68
C ALA A 360 18.11 -11.16 0.56
N SER A 361 18.58 -11.72 1.67
CA SER A 361 19.34 -12.97 1.68
C SER A 361 18.51 -14.15 1.14
N TYR A 362 17.27 -14.31 1.59
CA TYR A 362 16.39 -15.38 1.10
C TYR A 362 15.94 -15.16 -0.35
N MET A 363 15.71 -13.91 -0.76
CA MET A 363 15.42 -13.61 -2.17
C MET A 363 16.55 -14.02 -3.13
N VAL A 364 17.80 -13.86 -2.71
CA VAL A 364 18.98 -14.26 -3.50
C VAL A 364 19.18 -15.77 -3.53
N SER A 365 18.74 -16.49 -2.50
CA SER A 365 19.01 -17.91 -2.30
C SER A 365 17.85 -18.83 -2.69
N LEU A 366 16.93 -18.42 -3.55
CA LEU A 366 15.84 -19.27 -4.01
C LEU A 366 16.36 -20.55 -4.70
N PRO A 367 15.69 -21.69 -4.53
CA PRO A 367 16.15 -23.00 -5.03
C PRO A 367 15.83 -23.20 -6.51
N VAL A 368 16.14 -22.22 -7.37
CA VAL A 368 15.90 -22.26 -8.82
C VAL A 368 17.23 -22.25 -9.60
N PRO A 369 17.35 -22.95 -10.74
CA PRO A 369 18.61 -23.13 -11.45
C PRO A 369 18.95 -22.00 -12.43
N PHE A 370 18.01 -21.13 -12.76
CA PHE A 370 18.15 -20.03 -13.73
C PHE A 370 18.25 -18.67 -13.05
N ARG A 371 18.56 -17.64 -13.84
CA ARG A 371 18.66 -16.25 -13.37
C ARG A 371 17.27 -15.63 -13.28
N TYR A 372 17.00 -14.88 -12.20
CA TYR A 372 15.70 -14.29 -11.93
C TYR A 372 15.76 -12.85 -11.35
N GLU A 373 16.89 -12.16 -11.50
CA GLU A 373 17.09 -10.82 -10.98
C GLU A 373 16.09 -9.82 -11.58
N TYR A 374 15.74 -9.96 -12.85
CA TYR A 374 14.70 -9.13 -13.50
C TYR A 374 13.34 -9.35 -12.85
N LEU A 375 13.01 -10.59 -12.56
CA LEU A 375 11.76 -10.97 -11.93
C LEU A 375 11.70 -10.48 -10.46
N MET A 376 12.83 -10.48 -9.75
CA MET A 376 12.92 -9.87 -8.43
C MET A 376 12.55 -8.38 -8.47
N ALA A 377 13.08 -7.63 -9.42
CA ALA A 377 12.76 -6.22 -9.58
C ALA A 377 11.29 -6.01 -9.92
N GLU A 378 10.76 -6.73 -10.92
CA GLU A 378 9.33 -6.64 -11.29
C GLU A 378 8.41 -6.96 -10.11
N THR A 379 8.71 -8.01 -9.33
CA THR A 379 7.93 -8.39 -8.17
C THR A 379 7.95 -7.30 -7.09
N ILE A 380 9.12 -6.73 -6.78
CA ILE A 380 9.23 -5.69 -5.76
C ILE A 380 8.50 -4.41 -6.21
N PHE A 381 8.68 -4.00 -7.47
CA PHE A 381 7.99 -2.82 -8.01
C PHE A 381 6.48 -3.03 -8.10
N SER A 382 6.01 -4.23 -8.44
CA SER A 382 4.58 -4.54 -8.45
C SER A 382 3.96 -4.39 -7.05
N GLN A 383 4.69 -4.78 -6.01
CA GLN A 383 4.23 -4.60 -4.63
C GLN A 383 4.31 -3.13 -4.17
N LEU A 384 5.37 -2.40 -4.53
CA LEU A 384 5.54 -0.98 -4.22
C LEU A 384 4.44 -0.12 -4.85
N LEU A 385 4.09 -0.41 -6.10
CA LEU A 385 3.12 0.36 -6.89
C LEU A 385 1.68 -0.16 -6.75
N LEU A 386 1.46 -1.28 -6.04
CA LEU A 386 0.15 -1.92 -5.92
C LEU A 386 -0.92 -0.95 -5.42
N LEU A 387 -2.06 -0.96 -6.10
CA LEU A 387 -3.22 -0.13 -5.79
C LEU A 387 -4.28 -0.94 -5.00
N PRO A 388 -5.00 -0.37 -4.07
CA PRO A 388 -5.01 1.05 -3.65
C PRO A 388 -3.81 1.46 -2.80
N GLN A 389 -3.16 0.51 -2.14
CA GLN A 389 -1.99 0.77 -1.32
C GLN A 389 -1.06 -0.45 -1.27
N PRO A 390 0.25 -0.22 -1.09
CA PRO A 390 1.19 -1.31 -0.90
C PRO A 390 0.82 -2.14 0.34
N PRO A 391 1.03 -3.47 0.34
CA PRO A 391 0.83 -4.31 1.53
C PRO A 391 1.66 -3.86 2.73
N PHE A 392 2.84 -3.31 2.47
CA PHE A 392 3.75 -2.79 3.49
C PHE A 392 4.14 -1.35 3.20
N LYS A 393 4.73 -0.68 4.19
CA LYS A 393 5.22 0.70 4.03
C LYS A 393 6.26 0.78 2.91
N PRO A 394 6.19 1.77 2.00
CA PRO A 394 7.11 1.92 0.86
C PRO A 394 8.60 1.88 1.25
N ILE A 395 8.95 2.36 2.44
CA ILE A 395 10.33 2.33 2.95
C ILE A 395 10.88 0.91 3.09
N TYR A 396 10.04 -0.10 3.39
CA TYR A 396 10.46 -1.50 3.46
C TYR A 396 11.03 -1.98 2.13
N TYR A 397 10.30 -1.74 1.04
CA TYR A 397 10.74 -2.12 -0.32
C TYR A 397 12.02 -1.38 -0.71
N THR A 398 12.13 -0.10 -0.39
CA THR A 398 13.35 0.68 -0.63
C THR A 398 14.57 0.04 0.04
N LEU A 399 14.42 -0.35 1.29
CA LEU A 399 15.50 -0.96 2.08
C LEU A 399 15.86 -2.37 1.60
N VAL A 400 14.87 -3.14 1.14
CA VAL A 400 15.11 -4.46 0.50
C VAL A 400 15.90 -4.29 -0.80
N ILE A 401 15.51 -3.35 -1.66
CA ILE A 401 16.26 -3.04 -2.91
C ILE A 401 17.70 -2.66 -2.59
N MET A 402 17.93 -1.82 -1.58
CA MET A 402 19.28 -1.41 -1.16
C MET A 402 20.13 -2.60 -0.71
N ASP A 403 19.55 -3.53 0.05
CA ASP A 403 20.28 -4.69 0.55
C ASP A 403 20.49 -5.72 -0.59
N LEU A 404 19.58 -5.86 -1.53
CA LEU A 404 19.77 -6.65 -2.77
C LEU A 404 20.89 -6.06 -3.66
N CYS A 405 20.97 -4.74 -3.81
CA CYS A 405 22.08 -4.10 -4.51
C CYS A 405 23.45 -4.39 -3.86
N LYS A 406 23.48 -4.54 -2.53
CA LYS A 406 24.69 -4.93 -1.81
C LYS A 406 25.01 -6.41 -1.91
N ALA A 407 23.96 -7.25 -1.93
CA ALA A 407 24.10 -8.70 -2.05
C ALA A 407 24.51 -9.16 -3.47
N LEU A 408 24.05 -8.45 -4.50
CA LEU A 408 24.31 -8.72 -5.91
C LEU A 408 24.89 -7.49 -6.64
N PRO A 409 26.06 -6.97 -6.23
CA PRO A 409 26.57 -5.68 -6.71
C PRO A 409 26.89 -5.65 -8.21
N GLY A 410 27.16 -6.82 -8.82
CA GLY A 410 27.48 -6.93 -10.25
C GLY A 410 26.24 -7.05 -11.16
N ALA A 411 25.06 -7.34 -10.62
CA ALA A 411 23.88 -7.62 -11.44
C ALA A 411 22.67 -6.74 -11.06
N PHE A 412 22.26 -6.72 -9.81
CA PHE A 412 21.00 -6.14 -9.38
C PHE A 412 20.88 -4.60 -9.55
N PRO A 413 21.94 -3.79 -9.33
CA PRO A 413 21.88 -2.36 -9.61
C PRO A 413 21.54 -2.04 -11.08
N ALA A 414 22.08 -2.79 -12.01
CA ALA A 414 21.78 -2.62 -13.44
C ALA A 414 20.32 -3.01 -13.77
N VAL A 415 19.80 -4.05 -13.12
CA VAL A 415 18.40 -4.46 -13.25
C VAL A 415 17.46 -3.39 -12.70
N VAL A 416 17.75 -2.83 -11.52
CA VAL A 416 16.98 -1.71 -10.95
C VAL A 416 16.99 -0.51 -11.88
N ALA A 417 18.16 -0.13 -12.43
CA ALA A 417 18.26 0.95 -13.41
C ALA A 417 17.43 0.66 -14.68
N GLY A 418 17.43 -0.59 -15.16
CA GLY A 418 16.59 -1.03 -16.27
C GLY A 418 15.09 -0.90 -15.96
N ALA A 419 14.67 -1.28 -14.75
CA ALA A 419 13.27 -1.13 -14.30
C ALA A 419 12.85 0.36 -14.25
N VAL A 420 13.71 1.23 -13.74
CA VAL A 420 13.48 2.67 -13.72
C VAL A 420 13.30 3.22 -15.13
N ARG A 421 14.16 2.84 -16.09
CA ARG A 421 14.02 3.28 -17.49
C ARG A 421 12.72 2.79 -18.11
N ALA A 422 12.38 1.52 -17.92
CA ALA A 422 11.13 0.96 -18.46
C ALA A 422 9.88 1.62 -17.90
N LEU A 423 9.85 1.95 -16.60
CA LEU A 423 8.76 2.70 -15.99
C LEU A 423 8.72 4.15 -16.46
N PHE A 424 9.88 4.78 -16.65
CA PHE A 424 9.96 6.13 -17.16
C PHE A 424 9.46 6.25 -18.62
N GLU A 425 9.76 5.29 -19.48
CA GLU A 425 9.21 5.24 -20.84
C GLU A 425 7.68 5.19 -20.86
N LYS A 426 7.06 4.52 -19.88
CA LYS A 426 5.61 4.38 -19.74
C LYS A 426 4.99 5.39 -18.77
N ILE A 427 5.71 6.43 -18.38
CA ILE A 427 5.27 7.37 -17.34
C ILE A 427 3.97 8.10 -17.70
N SER A 428 3.72 8.32 -18.99
CA SER A 428 2.49 8.99 -19.48
C SER A 428 1.23 8.17 -19.22
N ASP A 429 1.34 6.87 -19.21
CA ASP A 429 0.22 5.94 -19.03
C ASP A 429 0.16 5.38 -17.60
N LEU A 430 1.17 5.64 -16.78
CA LEU A 430 1.21 5.19 -15.39
C LEU A 430 0.15 5.93 -14.56
N ASP A 431 -0.65 5.18 -13.80
CA ASP A 431 -1.65 5.73 -12.87
C ASP A 431 -1.03 6.83 -12.00
N MET A 432 -1.77 7.92 -11.77
CA MET A 432 -1.24 9.12 -11.10
C MET A 432 -0.69 8.83 -9.69
N GLU A 433 -1.30 7.91 -8.96
CA GLU A 433 -0.80 7.52 -7.63
C GLU A 433 0.49 6.69 -7.74
N CYS A 434 0.56 5.77 -8.71
CA CYS A 434 1.78 5.01 -9.02
C CYS A 434 2.91 5.94 -9.47
N ARG A 435 2.62 6.95 -10.29
CA ARG A 435 3.57 7.98 -10.70
C ARG A 435 4.13 8.75 -9.51
N THR A 436 3.28 9.22 -8.61
CA THR A 436 3.69 9.91 -7.38
C THR A 436 4.56 9.04 -6.50
N ARG A 437 4.19 7.75 -6.30
CA ARG A 437 4.99 6.79 -5.52
C ARG A 437 6.33 6.51 -6.18
N PHE A 438 6.36 6.42 -7.50
CA PHE A 438 7.61 6.20 -8.27
C PHE A 438 8.56 7.38 -8.14
N ILE A 439 8.09 8.62 -8.25
CA ILE A 439 8.88 9.84 -8.00
C ILE A 439 9.46 9.83 -6.59
N LEU A 440 8.62 9.58 -5.57
CA LEU A 440 9.03 9.54 -4.16
C LEU A 440 10.06 8.46 -3.88
N TRP A 441 9.83 7.26 -4.41
CA TRP A 441 10.76 6.14 -4.27
C TRP A 441 12.09 6.42 -4.97
N PHE A 442 12.05 6.89 -6.21
CA PHE A 442 13.25 7.09 -7.03
C PHE A 442 14.16 8.18 -6.43
N SER A 443 13.60 9.32 -6.06
CA SER A 443 14.35 10.38 -5.36
C SER A 443 15.01 9.87 -4.08
N HIS A 444 14.27 9.10 -3.27
CA HIS A 444 14.80 8.50 -2.05
C HIS A 444 15.86 7.43 -2.36
N HIS A 445 15.68 6.63 -3.40
CA HIS A 445 16.69 5.65 -3.85
C HIS A 445 17.99 6.35 -4.22
N LEU A 446 17.95 7.37 -5.08
CA LEU A 446 19.12 8.14 -5.50
C LEU A 446 19.81 8.82 -4.32
N SER A 447 19.09 9.33 -3.33
CA SER A 447 19.68 9.92 -2.12
C SER A 447 20.57 8.93 -1.34
N ASN A 448 20.28 7.63 -1.41
CA ASN A 448 21.10 6.58 -0.79
C ASN A 448 22.29 6.13 -1.65
N PHE A 449 22.32 6.53 -2.94
CA PHE A 449 23.38 6.23 -3.91
C PHE A 449 24.07 7.51 -4.41
N GLN A 450 24.22 8.52 -3.55
CA GLN A 450 24.92 9.77 -3.79
C GLN A 450 24.36 10.60 -4.97
N PHE A 451 23.10 10.41 -5.33
CA PHE A 451 22.39 11.05 -6.44
C PHE A 451 22.99 10.72 -7.81
N ILE A 452 23.70 9.58 -7.94
CA ILE A 452 24.33 9.18 -9.21
C ILE A 452 23.29 8.57 -10.12
N TRP A 453 23.10 9.18 -11.28
CA TRP A 453 22.29 8.70 -12.40
C TRP A 453 22.88 9.19 -13.72
N PRO A 454 22.77 8.45 -14.83
CA PRO A 454 23.19 8.94 -16.16
C PRO A 454 22.16 9.93 -16.72
N TRP A 455 22.16 11.15 -16.16
CA TRP A 455 21.18 12.19 -16.48
C TRP A 455 21.20 12.62 -17.94
N GLU A 456 22.33 12.43 -18.65
CA GLU A 456 22.46 12.68 -20.09
C GLU A 456 21.46 11.88 -20.92
N GLU A 457 21.05 10.68 -20.49
CA GLU A 457 20.05 9.86 -21.17
C GLU A 457 18.68 10.54 -21.18
N TRP A 458 18.39 11.40 -20.21
CA TRP A 458 17.11 12.08 -20.05
C TRP A 458 17.15 13.56 -20.38
N ALA A 459 18.28 14.09 -20.91
CA ALA A 459 18.42 15.50 -21.27
C ALA A 459 17.39 15.93 -22.35
N TYR A 460 16.97 14.99 -23.21
CA TYR A 460 15.97 15.23 -24.25
C TYR A 460 14.61 15.70 -23.74
N VAL A 461 14.30 15.54 -22.44
CA VAL A 461 13.02 16.01 -21.86
C VAL A 461 12.88 17.54 -21.97
N LEU A 462 13.99 18.27 -22.16
CA LEU A 462 13.97 19.73 -22.37
C LEU A 462 13.38 20.12 -23.73
N ASP A 463 13.44 19.21 -24.70
CA ASP A 463 12.84 19.40 -26.03
C ASP A 463 11.32 19.14 -26.01
N LEU A 464 10.81 18.50 -24.94
CA LEU A 464 9.38 18.26 -24.75
C LEU A 464 8.66 19.49 -24.16
N PRO A 465 7.36 19.62 -24.40
CA PRO A 465 6.56 20.65 -23.75
C PRO A 465 6.69 20.60 -22.21
N LYS A 466 6.51 21.75 -21.55
CA LYS A 466 6.63 21.85 -20.07
C LYS A 466 5.67 20.94 -19.33
N TRP A 467 4.55 20.60 -19.95
CA TRP A 467 3.51 19.72 -19.37
C TRP A 467 3.69 18.24 -19.70
N ALA A 468 4.69 17.87 -20.50
CA ALA A 468 4.97 16.46 -20.80
C ALA A 468 5.30 15.68 -19.51
N PRO A 469 4.65 14.54 -19.25
CA PRO A 469 4.85 13.77 -18.02
C PRO A 469 6.31 13.38 -17.75
N GLN A 470 7.10 13.13 -18.78
CA GLN A 470 8.54 12.85 -18.67
C GLN A 470 9.31 14.05 -18.13
N ARG A 471 9.03 15.25 -18.64
CA ARG A 471 9.68 16.49 -18.19
C ARG A 471 9.27 16.81 -16.75
N VAL A 472 7.98 16.71 -16.42
CA VAL A 472 7.46 16.90 -15.06
C VAL A 472 8.07 15.89 -14.10
N PHE A 473 8.22 14.62 -14.49
CA PHE A 473 8.86 13.60 -13.67
C PHE A 473 10.29 13.98 -13.29
N VAL A 474 11.13 14.36 -14.27
CA VAL A 474 12.52 14.76 -13.99
C VAL A 474 12.57 16.00 -13.11
N GLN A 475 11.74 17.00 -13.38
CA GLN A 475 11.64 18.21 -12.56
C GLN A 475 11.28 17.88 -11.10
N GLU A 476 10.27 17.05 -10.87
CA GLU A 476 9.81 16.66 -9.52
C GLU A 476 10.86 15.80 -8.79
N VAL A 477 11.58 14.93 -9.49
CA VAL A 477 12.67 14.14 -8.91
C VAL A 477 13.80 15.07 -8.45
N LEU A 478 14.25 16.00 -9.28
CA LEU A 478 15.31 16.96 -8.93
C LEU A 478 14.90 17.89 -7.78
N ASP A 479 13.65 18.37 -7.75
CA ASP A 479 13.14 19.17 -6.62
C ASP A 479 13.20 18.36 -5.30
N ARG A 480 12.81 17.09 -5.33
CA ARG A 480 12.84 16.22 -4.15
C ARG A 480 14.26 15.87 -3.72
N GLU A 481 15.19 15.71 -4.65
CA GLU A 481 16.61 15.51 -4.32
C GLU A 481 17.20 16.73 -3.61
N VAL A 482 16.80 17.95 -4.01
CA VAL A 482 17.20 19.18 -3.30
C VAL A 482 16.67 19.18 -1.86
N ARG A 483 15.42 18.67 -1.65
CA ARG A 483 14.85 18.53 -0.31
C ARG A 483 15.56 17.48 0.54
N LEU A 484 16.07 16.40 -0.08
CA LEU A 484 16.80 15.30 0.60
C LEU A 484 18.29 15.62 0.83
N SER A 485 18.79 16.69 0.21
CA SER A 485 20.17 17.08 0.28
C SER A 485 20.30 18.62 0.37
N TYR A 486 20.92 19.24 -0.62
CA TYR A 486 20.99 20.70 -0.81
C TYR A 486 21.30 21.01 -2.27
N TRP A 487 20.95 22.20 -2.70
CA TRP A 487 20.93 22.64 -4.10
C TRP A 487 22.26 22.40 -4.85
N ASP A 488 23.40 22.80 -4.25
CA ASP A 488 24.72 22.69 -4.91
C ASP A 488 25.13 21.20 -5.09
N LYS A 489 24.70 20.30 -4.21
CA LYS A 489 24.97 18.85 -4.35
C LYS A 489 24.20 18.24 -5.51
N VAL A 490 22.93 18.64 -5.68
CA VAL A 490 22.12 18.14 -6.79
C VAL A 490 22.62 18.72 -8.11
N LYS A 491 22.99 20.00 -8.15
CA LYS A 491 23.63 20.60 -9.32
C LYS A 491 24.90 19.83 -9.71
N GLN A 492 25.73 19.42 -8.73
CA GLN A 492 26.91 18.60 -9.00
C GLN A 492 26.54 17.24 -9.58
N SER A 493 25.43 16.63 -9.15
CA SER A 493 25.02 15.30 -9.66
C SER A 493 24.59 15.29 -11.12
N ILE A 494 24.22 16.45 -11.68
CA ILE A 494 23.83 16.63 -13.08
C ILE A 494 24.92 17.24 -13.96
N GLU A 495 26.20 17.24 -13.52
CA GLU A 495 27.31 17.81 -14.30
C GLU A 495 27.47 17.20 -15.70
N ASN A 496 27.06 15.94 -15.90
CA ASN A 496 27.03 15.25 -17.15
C ASN A 496 25.87 15.70 -18.09
N ALA A 497 24.88 16.42 -17.56
CA ALA A 497 23.73 16.97 -18.30
C ALA A 497 23.41 18.41 -17.84
N PRO A 498 24.30 19.38 -18.00
CA PRO A 498 24.19 20.71 -17.39
C PRO A 498 22.94 21.50 -17.85
N ALA A 499 22.36 21.16 -19.01
CA ALA A 499 21.12 21.78 -19.47
C ALA A 499 19.93 21.49 -18.53
N LEU A 500 19.94 20.39 -17.80
CA LEU A 500 18.91 20.05 -16.80
C LEU A 500 18.89 21.01 -15.60
N GLU A 501 19.88 21.91 -15.45
CA GLU A 501 19.82 22.97 -14.44
C GLU A 501 18.55 23.83 -14.57
N GLU A 502 17.97 23.96 -15.77
CA GLU A 502 16.70 24.64 -16.00
C GLU A 502 15.55 24.05 -15.16
N LEU A 503 15.59 22.74 -14.88
CA LEU A 503 14.55 22.04 -14.13
C LEU A 503 14.79 22.05 -12.61
N LEU A 504 15.94 22.55 -12.15
CA LEU A 504 16.17 22.71 -10.72
C LEU A 504 15.29 23.81 -10.14
N PRO A 505 14.77 23.63 -8.91
CA PRO A 505 14.09 24.71 -8.23
C PRO A 505 15.05 25.88 -8.01
N PRO A 506 14.54 27.13 -7.94
CA PRO A 506 15.38 28.28 -7.65
C PRO A 506 16.10 28.10 -6.32
N LYS A 507 17.33 28.65 -6.20
CA LYS A 507 18.13 28.53 -4.98
C LYS A 507 17.39 29.18 -3.80
N GLY A 508 17.03 28.34 -2.82
CA GLY A 508 15.95 28.62 -1.89
C GLY A 508 16.29 29.57 -0.74
N SER A 509 16.39 30.87 -0.98
CA SER A 509 16.27 31.84 0.08
C SER A 509 14.81 32.26 0.28
N PRO A 510 14.38 32.56 1.51
CA PRO A 510 13.07 33.17 1.74
C PRO A 510 12.94 34.50 0.99
N ASN A 511 11.75 34.74 0.42
CA ASN A 511 11.45 35.99 -0.24
C ASN A 511 10.88 36.99 0.78
N PHE A 512 11.77 37.53 1.65
CA PHE A 512 11.36 38.49 2.66
C PHE A 512 11.21 39.88 2.03
N LYS A 513 9.99 40.41 2.02
CA LYS A 513 9.64 41.70 1.36
C LYS A 513 10.33 42.90 1.99
N TYR A 514 10.67 42.85 3.26
CA TYR A 514 11.25 43.94 4.05
C TYR A 514 12.76 43.79 4.32
N SER A 515 13.45 43.06 3.45
CA SER A 515 14.91 42.96 3.50
C SER A 515 15.52 44.32 3.07
N LEU A 516 16.41 44.85 3.91
CA LEU A 516 17.14 46.07 3.61
C LEU A 516 18.19 45.78 2.54
N GLU A 517 17.84 45.96 1.27
CA GLU A 517 18.81 46.05 0.18
C GLU A 517 19.39 47.46 0.15
N ASP A 518 20.70 47.62 0.01
CA ASP A 518 21.40 48.91 -0.07
C ASP A 518 20.86 49.74 -1.24
N GLY A 519 20.22 50.87 -0.94
CA GLY A 519 19.76 51.84 -1.92
C GLY A 519 18.25 51.96 -2.14
N ARG A 520 17.43 51.19 -1.44
CA ARG A 520 15.96 51.33 -1.47
C ARG A 520 15.49 52.32 -0.42
N GLU A 521 14.61 53.26 -0.82
CA GLU A 521 13.91 54.13 0.15
C GLU A 521 13.06 53.26 1.10
N ARG A 522 13.14 53.53 2.39
CA ARG A 522 12.38 52.84 3.42
C ARG A 522 10.88 53.18 3.31
N SER A 523 10.06 52.17 3.11
CA SER A 523 8.60 52.30 3.19
C SER A 523 8.16 52.37 4.66
N GLU A 524 6.95 52.83 4.91
CA GLU A 524 6.33 52.78 6.25
C GLU A 524 6.22 51.34 6.78
N LEU A 525 5.99 50.36 5.90
CA LEU A 525 5.93 48.95 6.25
C LEU A 525 7.29 48.36 6.62
N ASP A 526 8.40 48.85 6.07
CA ASP A 526 9.76 48.47 6.48
C ASP A 526 10.05 48.90 7.92
N VAL A 527 9.60 50.13 8.27
CA VAL A 527 9.74 50.62 9.66
C VAL A 527 8.91 49.81 10.62
N LEU A 528 7.68 49.48 10.26
CA LEU A 528 6.75 48.68 11.03
C LEU A 528 7.27 47.24 11.24
N SER A 529 7.83 46.61 10.20
CA SER A 529 8.48 45.30 10.30
C SER A 529 9.67 45.33 11.28
N ALA A 530 10.49 46.37 11.25
CA ALA A 530 11.58 46.52 12.20
C ALA A 530 11.09 46.74 13.64
N GLU A 531 10.02 47.49 13.84
CA GLU A 531 9.39 47.66 15.15
C GLU A 531 8.84 46.33 15.68
N LEU A 532 8.09 45.60 14.86
CA LEU A 532 7.59 44.26 15.20
C LEU A 532 8.73 43.32 15.58
N SER A 533 9.83 43.30 14.79
CA SER A 533 10.99 42.47 15.09
C SER A 533 11.60 42.83 16.45
N ASN A 534 11.67 44.13 16.82
CA ASN A 534 12.17 44.55 18.12
C ASN A 534 11.24 44.13 19.27
N LYS A 535 9.90 44.21 19.08
CA LYS A 535 8.92 43.75 20.06
C LYS A 535 9.01 42.22 20.30
N VAL A 536 9.20 41.45 19.23
CA VAL A 536 9.39 39.97 19.32
C VAL A 536 10.72 39.65 20.02
N LYS A 537 11.82 40.34 19.68
CA LYS A 537 13.11 40.22 20.39
C LYS A 537 13.01 40.61 21.86
N GLY A 538 12.22 41.62 22.16
CA GLY A 538 11.90 42.07 23.53
C GLY A 538 10.96 41.13 24.28
N ARG A 539 10.54 40.02 23.67
CA ARG A 539 9.67 38.98 24.24
C ARG A 539 8.32 39.48 24.73
N GLN A 540 7.75 40.50 24.07
CA GLN A 540 6.40 40.92 24.37
C GLN A 540 5.37 39.79 24.27
N SER A 541 4.37 39.82 25.13
CA SER A 541 3.32 38.80 25.13
C SER A 541 2.40 38.92 23.91
N ALA A 542 1.74 37.82 23.54
CA ALA A 542 0.75 37.84 22.44
C ALA A 542 -0.38 38.85 22.71
N ARG A 543 -0.78 39.07 23.98
CA ARG A 543 -1.82 40.00 24.37
C ARG A 543 -1.39 41.48 24.12
N GLU A 544 -0.20 41.85 24.50
CA GLU A 544 0.39 43.18 24.24
C GLU A 544 0.52 43.43 22.74
N MET A 545 0.91 42.39 21.99
CA MET A 545 0.99 42.48 20.54
C MET A 545 -0.38 42.65 19.88
N ILE A 546 -1.42 41.98 20.35
CA ILE A 546 -2.79 42.16 19.84
C ILE A 546 -3.24 43.61 20.05
N ILE A 547 -3.04 44.17 21.25
CA ILE A 547 -3.40 45.55 21.55
C ILE A 547 -2.64 46.52 20.62
N TRP A 548 -1.35 46.32 20.48
CA TRP A 548 -0.54 47.15 19.57
C TRP A 548 -1.02 47.07 18.12
N VAL A 549 -1.37 45.89 17.64
CA VAL A 549 -1.90 45.70 16.27
C VAL A 549 -3.23 46.40 16.10
N GLU A 550 -4.17 46.25 17.06
CA GLU A 550 -5.51 46.89 17.00
C GLU A 550 -5.47 48.40 17.10
N GLU A 551 -4.58 48.96 17.93
CA GLU A 551 -4.54 50.39 18.22
C GLU A 551 -3.62 51.19 17.27
N SER A 552 -2.52 50.56 16.82
CA SER A 552 -1.46 51.30 16.11
C SER A 552 -1.25 50.86 14.65
N VAL A 553 -1.52 49.58 14.31
CA VAL A 553 -1.20 49.05 12.97
C VAL A 553 -2.44 49.02 12.08
N PHE A 554 -3.49 48.36 12.56
CA PHE A 554 -4.71 48.13 11.81
C PHE A 554 -5.42 49.41 11.31
N PRO A 555 -5.53 50.50 12.12
CA PRO A 555 -6.18 51.73 11.68
C PRO A 555 -5.44 52.47 10.53
N ILE A 556 -4.13 52.27 10.41
CA ILE A 556 -3.28 52.96 9.44
C ILE A 556 -3.12 52.12 8.15
N HIS A 557 -2.85 50.83 8.28
CA HIS A 557 -2.45 49.97 7.15
C HIS A 557 -3.57 49.04 6.67
N GLY A 558 -4.72 49.03 7.36
CA GLY A 558 -5.83 48.11 7.04
C GLY A 558 -5.49 46.65 7.23
N LEU A 559 -6.37 45.76 6.76
CA LEU A 559 -6.20 44.33 6.93
C LEU A 559 -4.99 43.78 6.17
N GLU A 560 -4.89 44.10 4.86
CA GLU A 560 -3.86 43.53 3.96
C GLU A 560 -2.45 43.90 4.42
N GLY A 561 -2.17 45.18 4.66
CA GLY A 561 -0.88 45.64 5.11
C GLY A 561 -0.51 45.10 6.51
N THR A 562 -1.49 45.04 7.41
CA THR A 562 -1.29 44.43 8.75
C THR A 562 -0.94 42.96 8.65
N LEU A 563 -1.71 42.17 7.87
CA LEU A 563 -1.48 40.74 7.67
C LEU A 563 -0.11 40.50 7.04
N GLU A 564 0.20 41.22 5.96
CA GLU A 564 1.45 41.10 5.24
C GLU A 564 2.66 41.31 6.17
N VAL A 565 2.72 42.47 6.85
CA VAL A 565 3.86 42.78 7.73
C VAL A 565 4.02 41.77 8.86
N ILE A 566 2.92 41.44 9.54
CA ILE A 566 2.99 40.52 10.68
C ILE A 566 3.42 39.11 10.24
N VAL A 567 2.83 38.57 9.19
CA VAL A 567 3.15 37.21 8.73
C VAL A 567 4.58 37.16 8.18
N GLN A 568 4.95 38.06 7.28
CA GLN A 568 6.29 38.12 6.72
C GLN A 568 7.38 38.24 7.80
N THR A 569 7.18 39.16 8.77
CA THR A 569 8.17 39.39 9.85
C THR A 569 8.24 38.21 10.80
N LEU A 570 7.11 37.61 11.17
CA LEU A 570 7.11 36.41 12.04
C LEU A 570 7.75 35.21 11.35
N LEU A 571 7.50 35.00 10.05
CA LEU A 571 8.14 33.96 9.26
C LEU A 571 9.65 34.19 9.13
N ASP A 572 10.08 35.47 8.95
CA ASP A 572 11.51 35.79 8.86
C ASP A 572 12.26 35.47 10.17
N ILE A 573 11.66 35.83 11.30
CA ILE A 573 12.20 35.46 12.62
C ILE A 573 12.23 33.94 12.81
N GLY A 574 11.20 33.24 12.31
CA GLY A 574 11.05 31.79 12.38
C GLY A 574 11.90 31.02 11.36
N SER A 575 12.35 31.65 10.28
CA SER A 575 13.05 31.00 9.15
C SER A 575 14.42 30.39 9.51
N LYS A 576 15.02 30.82 10.62
CA LYS A 576 16.35 30.40 11.08
C LYS A 576 16.46 28.89 11.33
N SER A 577 15.39 28.23 11.75
CA SER A 577 15.28 26.78 11.88
C SER A 577 13.82 26.38 12.09
N PHE A 578 13.54 25.11 11.88
CA PHE A 578 12.22 24.51 12.15
C PHE A 578 11.74 24.76 13.60
N THR A 579 12.64 24.66 14.57
CA THR A 579 12.33 24.93 15.99
C THR A 579 11.95 26.39 16.21
N HIS A 580 12.61 27.35 15.53
CA HIS A 580 12.27 28.76 15.62
C HIS A 580 10.89 29.03 15.03
N LEU A 581 10.56 28.41 13.89
CA LEU A 581 9.22 28.52 13.29
C LEU A 581 8.12 28.05 14.26
N ILE A 582 8.30 26.87 14.85
CA ILE A 582 7.38 26.33 15.85
C ILE A 582 7.23 27.29 17.03
N THR A 583 8.33 27.77 17.60
CA THR A 583 8.31 28.68 18.75
C THR A 583 7.57 29.98 18.45
N VAL A 584 7.77 30.52 17.24
CA VAL A 584 7.07 31.74 16.80
C VAL A 584 5.58 31.50 16.64
N LEU A 585 5.18 30.39 16.00
CA LEU A 585 3.77 30.03 15.81
C LEU A 585 3.06 29.76 17.14
N GLU A 586 3.70 29.05 18.07
CA GLU A 586 3.15 28.81 19.41
C GLU A 586 2.97 30.09 20.21
N ARG A 587 3.95 30.99 20.15
CA ARG A 587 3.94 32.22 20.95
C ARG A 587 2.98 33.29 20.39
N TYR A 588 2.94 33.45 19.07
CA TYR A 588 2.20 34.53 18.42
C TYR A 588 1.02 34.04 17.56
N GLY A 589 0.67 32.75 17.64
CA GLY A 589 -0.48 32.21 16.90
C GLY A 589 -1.80 32.91 17.27
N GLN A 590 -1.96 33.34 18.52
CA GLN A 590 -3.15 34.12 18.93
C GLN A 590 -3.27 35.45 18.20
N VAL A 591 -2.16 36.11 17.88
CA VAL A 591 -2.13 37.34 17.08
C VAL A 591 -2.63 37.03 15.66
N ILE A 592 -2.09 35.98 15.05
CA ILE A 592 -2.48 35.54 13.70
C ILE A 592 -3.96 35.15 13.67
N SER A 593 -4.42 34.39 14.64
CA SER A 593 -5.82 33.94 14.73
C SER A 593 -6.78 35.12 14.89
N LYS A 594 -6.37 36.17 15.58
CA LYS A 594 -7.16 37.38 15.75
C LYS A 594 -7.32 38.20 14.47
N ILE A 595 -6.27 38.23 13.66
CA ILE A 595 -6.24 38.90 12.36
C ILE A 595 -6.99 38.08 11.31
N CYS A 596 -6.92 36.75 11.37
CA CYS A 596 -7.49 35.80 10.39
C CYS A 596 -8.62 34.94 11.01
N PRO A 597 -9.75 35.52 11.46
CA PRO A 597 -10.82 34.77 12.12
C PRO A 597 -11.69 33.96 11.16
N ASP A 598 -11.75 34.30 9.87
CA ASP A 598 -12.60 33.67 8.86
C ASP A 598 -11.78 33.02 7.73
N GLN A 599 -12.45 32.21 6.90
CA GLN A 599 -11.80 31.46 5.83
C GLN A 599 -11.16 32.38 4.77
N ASP A 600 -11.75 33.52 4.43
CA ASP A 600 -11.20 34.41 3.41
C ASP A 600 -9.86 35.00 3.87
N LYS A 601 -9.76 35.40 5.13
CA LYS A 601 -8.51 35.88 5.72
C LYS A 601 -7.49 34.79 5.91
N GLN A 602 -7.94 33.56 6.18
CA GLN A 602 -7.05 32.38 6.24
C GLN A 602 -6.46 32.05 4.86
N VAL A 603 -7.20 32.24 3.76
CA VAL A 603 -6.66 32.11 2.40
C VAL A 603 -5.58 33.18 2.16
N MET A 604 -5.80 34.43 2.53
CA MET A 604 -4.77 35.47 2.44
C MET A 604 -3.54 35.14 3.28
N LEU A 605 -3.72 34.55 4.46
CA LEU A 605 -2.61 34.07 5.28
C LEU A 605 -1.79 33.01 4.54
N ILE A 606 -2.45 32.03 3.88
CA ILE A 606 -1.78 30.99 3.10
C ILE A 606 -1.03 31.60 1.90
N GLU A 607 -1.60 32.60 1.26
CA GLU A 607 -0.96 33.33 0.16
C GLU A 607 0.31 34.04 0.61
N GLU A 608 0.31 34.69 1.76
CA GLU A 608 1.50 35.33 2.33
C GLU A 608 2.58 34.32 2.72
N VAL A 609 2.19 33.18 3.32
CA VAL A 609 3.12 32.07 3.61
C VAL A 609 3.73 31.53 2.33
N SER A 610 2.93 31.34 1.29
CA SER A 610 3.37 30.87 -0.02
C SER A 610 4.26 31.88 -0.74
N SER A 611 4.00 33.15 -0.60
CA SER A 611 4.81 34.24 -1.14
C SER A 611 6.18 34.32 -0.44
N TYR A 612 6.21 34.21 0.87
CA TYR A 612 7.46 34.18 1.66
C TYR A 612 8.36 33.00 1.29
N TRP A 613 7.77 31.80 1.18
CA TRP A 613 8.48 30.57 0.82
C TRP A 613 8.37 30.25 -0.68
N LYS A 614 8.25 31.24 -1.56
CA LYS A 614 8.07 31.06 -3.01
C LYS A 614 9.10 30.10 -3.63
N ASN A 615 10.35 30.19 -3.18
CA ASN A 615 11.46 29.39 -3.67
C ASN A 615 11.68 28.08 -2.88
N ASN A 616 10.83 27.75 -1.92
CA ASN A 616 10.96 26.57 -1.09
C ASN A 616 9.60 25.90 -0.83
N ALA A 617 9.20 25.06 -1.77
CA ALA A 617 7.92 24.35 -1.70
C ALA A 617 7.77 23.48 -0.43
N GLN A 618 8.86 22.88 0.05
CA GLN A 618 8.85 22.07 1.27
C GLN A 618 8.51 22.92 2.50
N MET A 619 9.14 24.07 2.66
CA MET A 619 8.86 24.97 3.79
C MET A 619 7.45 25.55 3.73
N THR A 620 6.92 25.84 2.53
CA THR A 620 5.51 26.21 2.37
C THR A 620 4.58 25.11 2.92
N ALA A 621 4.78 23.87 2.48
CA ALA A 621 3.96 22.73 2.93
C ALA A 621 4.08 22.50 4.45
N ILE A 622 5.29 22.58 5.02
CA ILE A 622 5.54 22.45 6.46
C ILE A 622 4.87 23.55 7.26
N ALA A 623 5.01 24.81 6.82
CA ALA A 623 4.43 25.97 7.52
C ALA A 623 2.90 25.87 7.55
N ILE A 624 2.25 25.58 6.41
CA ILE A 624 0.80 25.36 6.31
C ILE A 624 0.35 24.19 7.19
N ASP A 625 1.07 23.06 7.18
CA ASP A 625 0.76 21.90 8.04
C ASP A 625 0.82 22.27 9.52
N ARG A 626 1.86 23.01 9.96
CA ARG A 626 1.96 23.46 11.36
C ARG A 626 0.85 24.44 11.73
N MET A 627 0.57 25.43 10.87
CA MET A 627 -0.52 26.38 11.10
C MET A 627 -1.88 25.69 11.19
N MET A 628 -2.14 24.68 10.36
CA MET A 628 -3.34 23.84 10.50
C MET A 628 -3.34 23.07 11.83
N GLY A 629 -2.20 22.55 12.27
CA GLY A 629 -2.04 21.89 13.57
C GLY A 629 -2.38 22.78 14.75
N TYR A 630 -1.98 24.05 14.69
CA TYR A 630 -2.31 25.08 15.69
C TYR A 630 -3.70 25.72 15.49
N ARG A 631 -4.49 25.25 14.51
CA ARG A 631 -5.82 25.77 14.16
C ARG A 631 -5.83 27.24 13.72
N LEU A 632 -4.74 27.72 13.18
CA LEU A 632 -4.65 29.04 12.55
C LEU A 632 -5.28 29.06 11.16
N ILE A 633 -5.28 27.90 10.49
CA ILE A 633 -5.80 27.66 9.15
C ILE A 633 -6.73 26.43 9.22
N SER A 634 -7.89 26.54 8.59
CA SER A 634 -8.84 25.42 8.43
C SER A 634 -8.52 24.61 7.16
N ASN A 635 -8.94 23.34 7.15
CA ASN A 635 -8.85 22.49 5.97
C ASN A 635 -9.62 23.08 4.76
N LEU A 636 -10.76 23.72 4.99
CA LEU A 636 -11.54 24.36 3.95
C LEU A 636 -10.84 25.59 3.34
N ALA A 637 -10.11 26.36 4.15
CA ALA A 637 -9.28 27.47 3.63
C ALA A 637 -8.14 26.93 2.73
N ILE A 638 -7.54 25.79 3.11
CA ILE A 638 -6.53 25.12 2.27
C ILE A 638 -7.15 24.68 0.95
N VAL A 639 -8.32 24.05 0.95
CA VAL A 639 -9.02 23.67 -0.29
C VAL A 639 -9.26 24.90 -1.17
N ARG A 640 -9.82 26.00 -0.62
CA ARG A 640 -10.04 27.24 -1.40
C ARG A 640 -8.76 27.81 -1.99
N TRP A 641 -7.67 27.79 -1.22
CA TRP A 641 -6.39 28.27 -1.73
C TRP A 641 -5.83 27.37 -2.84
N VAL A 642 -5.92 26.03 -2.70
CA VAL A 642 -5.48 25.08 -3.74
C VAL A 642 -6.25 25.29 -5.02
N PHE A 643 -7.54 25.60 -4.94
CA PHE A 643 -8.38 25.90 -6.11
C PHE A 643 -8.40 27.40 -6.47
N SER A 644 -7.40 28.18 -6.07
CA SER A 644 -7.21 29.53 -6.62
C SER A 644 -6.68 29.47 -8.06
N PRO A 645 -6.98 30.47 -8.91
CA PRO A 645 -6.58 30.45 -10.33
C PRO A 645 -5.09 30.17 -10.54
N ALA A 646 -4.23 30.80 -9.73
CA ALA A 646 -2.78 30.62 -9.83
C ALA A 646 -2.29 29.18 -9.54
N ASN A 647 -2.98 28.44 -8.69
CA ASN A 647 -2.65 27.06 -8.38
C ASN A 647 -3.30 26.08 -9.36
N ILE A 648 -4.54 26.33 -9.79
CA ILE A 648 -5.25 25.50 -10.78
C ILE A 648 -4.43 25.39 -12.07
N ASP A 649 -3.85 26.50 -12.53
CA ASP A 649 -3.03 26.49 -13.75
C ASP A 649 -1.75 25.66 -13.64
N GLN A 650 -1.34 25.28 -12.43
CA GLN A 650 -0.16 24.46 -12.18
C GLN A 650 -0.46 22.97 -11.91
N PHE A 651 -1.72 22.55 -11.93
CA PHE A 651 -2.12 21.19 -11.54
C PHE A 651 -1.44 20.07 -12.34
N HIS A 652 -1.04 20.31 -13.57
CA HIS A 652 -0.43 19.33 -14.45
C HIS A 652 1.11 19.39 -14.52
N ILE A 653 1.71 20.46 -13.96
CA ILE A 653 3.16 20.69 -14.04
C ILE A 653 3.87 20.74 -12.68
N SER A 654 3.12 20.76 -11.55
CA SER A 654 3.69 20.85 -10.21
C SER A 654 2.89 20.04 -9.20
N ASP A 655 3.57 19.25 -8.38
CA ASP A 655 2.96 18.49 -7.28
C ASP A 655 2.69 19.35 -6.02
N ARG A 656 3.18 20.60 -5.98
CA ARG A 656 3.08 21.48 -4.81
C ARG A 656 1.64 21.69 -4.28
N PRO A 657 0.63 22.07 -5.10
CA PRO A 657 -0.75 22.21 -4.64
C PRO A 657 -1.31 20.87 -4.13
N TRP A 658 -0.98 19.77 -4.82
CA TRP A 658 -1.42 18.43 -4.50
C TRP A 658 -0.81 17.90 -3.20
N GLU A 659 0.47 18.17 -2.94
CA GLU A 659 1.16 17.81 -1.70
C GLU A 659 0.49 18.49 -0.50
N ILE A 660 0.20 19.77 -0.59
CA ILE A 660 -0.46 20.54 0.47
C ILE A 660 -1.88 20.00 0.72
N LEU A 661 -2.63 19.70 -0.34
CA LEU A 661 -3.96 19.13 -0.25
C LEU A 661 -3.94 17.73 0.39
N ARG A 662 -3.03 16.84 -0.07
CA ARG A 662 -2.87 15.51 0.52
C ARG A 662 -2.52 15.60 2.00
N ASN A 663 -1.64 16.51 2.40
CA ASN A 663 -1.28 16.71 3.80
C ASN A 663 -2.48 17.15 4.64
N ALA A 664 -3.31 18.07 4.15
CA ALA A 664 -4.50 18.54 4.85
C ALA A 664 -5.55 17.42 5.02
N VAL A 665 -5.83 16.66 3.94
CA VAL A 665 -6.78 15.55 3.97
C VAL A 665 -6.27 14.42 4.87
N SER A 666 -4.99 14.04 4.74
CA SER A 666 -4.37 12.99 5.56
C SER A 666 -4.36 13.34 7.04
N LYS A 667 -4.12 14.61 7.38
CA LYS A 667 -4.14 15.07 8.78
C LYS A 667 -5.53 14.98 9.39
N THR A 668 -6.56 15.35 8.63
CA THR A 668 -7.97 15.22 9.03
C THR A 668 -8.33 13.74 9.23
N TYR A 669 -7.95 12.89 8.27
CA TYR A 669 -8.13 11.44 8.34
C TYR A 669 -7.44 10.81 9.56
N ASN A 670 -6.15 11.11 9.77
CA ASN A 670 -5.39 10.58 10.90
C ASN A 670 -6.02 10.97 12.24
N ARG A 671 -6.51 12.21 12.36
CA ARG A 671 -7.24 12.66 13.57
C ARG A 671 -8.50 11.82 13.83
N ILE A 672 -9.27 11.48 12.80
CA ILE A 672 -10.45 10.62 12.90
C ILE A 672 -10.05 9.21 13.34
N CYS A 673 -9.00 8.65 12.73
CA CYS A 673 -8.47 7.34 13.10
C CYS A 673 -7.97 7.28 14.55
N ASP A 674 -7.31 8.34 15.02
CA ASP A 674 -6.86 8.44 16.42
C ASP A 674 -8.03 8.50 17.38
N LEU A 675 -9.04 9.33 17.08
CA LEU A 675 -10.25 9.41 17.89
C LEU A 675 -11.00 8.07 17.94
N ARG A 676 -11.13 7.34 16.83
CA ARG A 676 -11.73 5.99 16.80
C ARG A 676 -10.99 5.02 17.72
N ARG A 677 -9.65 5.04 17.70
CA ARG A 677 -8.81 4.19 18.58
C ARG A 677 -8.97 4.55 20.04
N ASP A 678 -8.95 5.85 20.35
CA ASP A 678 -9.16 6.36 21.72
C ASP A 678 -10.52 5.91 22.26
N ILE A 679 -11.60 6.12 21.48
CA ILE A 679 -12.96 5.72 21.86
C ILE A 679 -13.04 4.20 22.09
N THR A 680 -12.45 3.40 21.22
CA THR A 680 -12.43 1.94 21.37
C THR A 680 -11.70 1.53 22.65
N SER A 681 -10.59 2.18 22.97
CA SER A 681 -9.84 1.95 24.21
C SER A 681 -10.63 2.37 25.44
N LEU A 682 -11.25 3.55 25.38
CA LEU A 682 -12.07 4.06 26.49
C LEU A 682 -13.33 3.19 26.74
N LYS A 683 -14.01 2.72 25.69
CA LYS A 683 -15.15 1.81 25.81
C LYS A 683 -14.76 0.50 26.49
N LYS A 684 -13.57 -0.05 26.20
CA LYS A 684 -13.03 -1.21 26.95
C LYS A 684 -12.78 -0.83 28.41
N GLY A 685 -12.29 0.38 28.68
CA GLY A 685 -12.11 0.89 30.03
C GLY A 685 -13.43 1.02 30.82
N VAL A 686 -14.51 1.47 30.16
CA VAL A 686 -15.85 1.54 30.75
C VAL A 686 -16.34 0.16 31.15
N VAL A 687 -16.23 -0.85 30.30
CA VAL A 687 -16.63 -2.23 30.61
C VAL A 687 -15.90 -2.74 31.85
N LEU A 688 -14.59 -2.53 31.94
CA LEU A 688 -13.80 -2.92 33.11
C LEU A 688 -14.20 -2.17 34.38
N ALA A 689 -14.53 -0.87 34.27
CA ALA A 689 -15.00 -0.06 35.39
C ALA A 689 -16.41 -0.51 35.85
N GLU A 690 -17.31 -0.81 34.92
CA GLU A 690 -18.64 -1.37 35.19
C GLU A 690 -18.55 -2.72 35.94
N GLU A 691 -17.67 -3.63 35.45
CA GLU A 691 -17.44 -4.91 36.11
C GLU A 691 -16.87 -4.71 37.53
N ALA A 692 -15.93 -3.77 37.71
CA ALA A 692 -15.34 -3.45 39.00
C ALA A 692 -16.38 -2.84 39.96
N ALA A 693 -17.23 -1.94 39.49
CA ALA A 693 -18.29 -1.33 40.25
C ALA A 693 -19.36 -2.35 40.67
N ALA A 694 -19.79 -3.19 39.73
CA ALA A 694 -20.72 -4.29 39.98
C ALA A 694 -20.16 -5.26 41.02
N LYS A 695 -18.89 -5.64 40.94
CA LYS A 695 -18.23 -6.49 41.91
C LYS A 695 -18.12 -5.86 43.29
N ALA A 696 -17.71 -4.60 43.37
CA ALA A 696 -17.62 -3.87 44.63
C ALA A 696 -18.98 -3.73 45.31
N LYS A 697 -20.05 -3.49 44.55
CA LYS A 697 -21.44 -3.41 45.01
C LYS A 697 -21.94 -4.77 45.51
N ALA A 698 -21.64 -5.85 44.78
CA ALA A 698 -21.98 -7.21 45.18
C ALA A 698 -21.27 -7.61 46.49
N GLU A 699 -19.99 -7.26 46.65
CA GLU A 699 -19.22 -7.52 47.87
C GLU A 699 -19.78 -6.73 49.08
N LEU A 700 -20.19 -5.48 48.87
CA LEU A 700 -20.85 -4.67 49.91
C LEU A 700 -22.19 -5.30 50.30
N GLN A 701 -23.04 -5.66 49.33
CA GLN A 701 -24.35 -6.27 49.59
C GLN A 701 -24.22 -7.62 50.29
N ALA A 702 -23.23 -8.43 49.91
CA ALA A 702 -22.92 -9.70 50.58
C ALA A 702 -22.46 -9.47 52.04
N ALA A 703 -21.71 -8.40 52.31
CA ALA A 703 -21.29 -8.06 53.66
C ALA A 703 -22.44 -7.49 54.52
N GLU A 704 -23.36 -6.74 53.90
CA GLU A 704 -24.57 -6.23 54.56
C GLU A 704 -25.57 -7.33 54.97
N SER A 705 -25.64 -8.40 54.13
CA SER A 705 -26.55 -9.55 54.38
C SER A 705 -25.96 -10.62 55.31
N LYS A 706 -24.71 -10.48 55.74
CA LYS A 706 -24.04 -11.44 56.59
C LYS A 706 -24.46 -11.33 58.03
N LEU A 707 -24.84 -12.47 58.66
CA LEU A 707 -25.11 -12.56 60.11
C LEU A 707 -23.79 -12.71 60.88
N THR A 708 -23.44 -11.73 61.70
CA THR A 708 -22.27 -11.78 62.58
C THR A 708 -22.67 -11.68 64.03
N LEU A 709 -21.96 -12.40 64.94
CA LEU A 709 -22.16 -12.34 66.39
C LEU A 709 -21.38 -11.13 66.97
N MET A 710 -22.10 -10.11 67.48
CA MET A 710 -21.49 -9.00 68.19
C MET A 710 -21.98 -9.04 69.66
N GLY A 711 -21.04 -9.24 70.55
CA GLY A 711 -21.39 -9.30 72.03
C GLY A 711 -22.24 -10.47 72.41
N GLY A 712 -22.35 -11.56 71.60
CA GLY A 712 -23.19 -12.71 71.92
C GLY A 712 -24.59 -12.70 71.32
N GLU A 713 -24.97 -11.58 70.64
CA GLU A 713 -26.23 -11.49 69.86
C GLU A 713 -25.98 -11.49 68.36
N PRO A 714 -26.86 -12.16 67.56
CA PRO A 714 -26.76 -12.15 66.11
C PRO A 714 -27.18 -10.80 65.52
N VAL A 715 -26.24 -10.05 64.96
CA VAL A 715 -26.49 -8.76 64.32
C VAL A 715 -26.29 -8.94 62.81
N LEU A 716 -27.19 -8.35 62.01
CA LEU A 716 -27.08 -8.35 60.57
C LEU A 716 -26.01 -7.35 60.15
N GLY A 717 -25.02 -7.81 59.36
CA GLY A 717 -23.89 -7.02 58.82
C GLY A 717 -22.51 -7.56 59.26
N ASP A 718 -21.48 -7.21 58.50
CA ASP A 718 -20.09 -7.52 58.84
C ASP A 718 -19.52 -6.47 59.83
N ASN A 719 -18.27 -6.65 60.28
CA ASN A 719 -17.56 -5.72 61.14
C ASN A 719 -17.65 -4.26 60.63
N PRO A 720 -18.02 -3.24 61.49
CA PRO A 720 -18.18 -1.82 61.05
C PRO A 720 -16.98 -1.24 60.31
N ALA A 721 -15.76 -1.61 60.67
CA ALA A 721 -14.55 -1.15 59.98
C ALA A 721 -14.46 -1.71 58.55
N ARG A 722 -14.85 -2.99 58.34
CA ARG A 722 -14.94 -3.62 57.03
C ARG A 722 -16.06 -3.03 56.16
N MET A 723 -17.22 -2.80 56.75
CA MET A 723 -18.37 -2.17 56.13
C MET A 723 -18.01 -0.77 55.59
N ASN A 724 -17.36 0.06 56.41
CA ASN A 724 -16.95 1.40 56.00
C ASN A 724 -15.92 1.33 54.84
N ARG A 725 -15.02 0.36 54.88
CA ARG A 725 -14.03 0.14 53.80
C ARG A 725 -14.74 -0.27 52.49
N LEU A 726 -15.67 -1.24 52.55
CA LEU A 726 -16.43 -1.69 51.40
C LEU A 726 -17.32 -0.61 50.80
N LYS A 727 -17.97 0.22 51.67
CA LYS A 727 -18.71 1.42 51.19
C LYS A 727 -17.82 2.39 50.45
N ALA A 728 -16.66 2.74 51.02
CA ALA A 728 -15.71 3.63 50.38
C ALA A 728 -15.18 3.06 49.04
N GLN A 729 -15.00 1.73 48.99
CA GLN A 729 -14.56 1.04 47.77
C GLN A 729 -15.66 1.04 46.68
N ALA A 730 -16.92 0.79 47.05
CA ALA A 730 -18.06 0.84 46.14
C ALA A 730 -18.29 2.27 45.60
N GLU A 731 -18.26 3.29 46.48
CA GLU A 731 -18.37 4.71 46.07
C GLU A 731 -17.23 5.14 45.14
N LYS A 732 -16.01 4.64 45.42
CA LYS A 732 -14.87 4.93 44.55
C LYS A 732 -15.03 4.29 43.18
N ALA A 733 -15.42 3.01 43.11
CA ALA A 733 -15.63 2.29 41.86
C ALA A 733 -16.78 2.91 41.04
N GLU A 734 -17.86 3.35 41.67
CA GLU A 734 -18.95 4.06 40.99
C GLU A 734 -18.49 5.40 40.41
N LYS A 735 -17.69 6.17 41.14
CA LYS A 735 -17.11 7.43 40.63
C LYS A 735 -16.18 7.18 39.45
N GLU A 736 -15.38 6.11 39.49
CA GLU A 736 -14.50 5.72 38.38
C GLU A 736 -15.31 5.29 37.15
N GLU A 737 -16.43 4.57 37.32
CA GLU A 737 -17.36 4.21 36.24
C GLU A 737 -17.98 5.47 35.59
N VAL A 738 -18.51 6.40 36.39
CA VAL A 738 -19.10 7.66 35.90
C VAL A 738 -18.05 8.46 35.14
N SER A 739 -16.85 8.63 35.69
CA SER A 739 -15.76 9.37 35.04
C SER A 739 -15.30 8.71 33.71
N ALA A 740 -15.30 7.36 33.65
CA ALA A 740 -14.99 6.64 32.44
C ALA A 740 -16.06 6.88 31.35
N ARG A 741 -17.35 6.86 31.71
CA ARG A 741 -18.47 7.17 30.80
C ARG A 741 -18.41 8.61 30.27
N GLU A 742 -18.21 9.59 31.18
CA GLU A 742 -18.05 11.01 30.80
C GLU A 742 -16.88 11.21 29.82
N SER A 743 -15.78 10.46 30.01
CA SER A 743 -14.62 10.49 29.12
C SER A 743 -14.96 9.96 27.71
N VAL A 744 -15.80 8.91 27.61
CA VAL A 744 -16.28 8.39 26.32
C VAL A 744 -17.19 9.42 25.66
N GLU A 745 -18.17 9.98 26.38
CA GLU A 745 -19.09 10.97 25.82
C GLU A 745 -18.37 12.22 25.29
N ALA A 746 -17.37 12.71 26.02
CA ALA A 746 -16.55 13.84 25.58
C ALA A 746 -15.78 13.53 24.29
N LYS A 747 -15.23 12.30 24.18
CA LYS A 747 -14.52 11.87 22.96
C LYS A 747 -15.47 11.59 21.79
N ASP A 748 -16.66 11.02 22.07
CA ASP A 748 -17.68 10.81 21.03
C ASP A 748 -18.19 12.16 20.46
N ALA A 749 -18.34 13.21 21.28
CA ALA A 749 -18.66 14.55 20.81
C ALA A 749 -17.55 15.14 19.90
N LEU A 750 -16.27 14.96 20.28
CA LEU A 750 -15.14 15.39 19.45
C LEU A 750 -15.08 14.62 18.14
N PHE A 751 -15.40 13.33 18.18
CA PHE A 751 -15.43 12.47 17.00
C PHE A 751 -16.56 12.87 16.04
N ALA A 752 -17.76 13.13 16.54
CA ALA A 752 -18.88 13.60 15.73
C ALA A 752 -18.55 14.92 15.03
N ARG A 753 -17.90 15.86 15.74
CA ARG A 753 -17.43 17.11 15.15
C ARG A 753 -16.37 16.87 14.06
N ALA A 754 -15.40 15.98 14.30
CA ALA A 754 -14.37 15.65 13.31
C ALA A 754 -14.97 15.01 12.07
N LEU A 755 -16.01 14.17 12.20
CA LEU A 755 -16.74 13.61 11.05
C LEU A 755 -17.46 14.69 10.25
N GLY A 756 -18.11 15.67 10.91
CA GLY A 756 -18.74 16.80 10.22
C GLY A 756 -17.73 17.68 9.48
N GLU A 757 -16.56 17.93 10.09
CA GLU A 757 -15.45 18.65 9.45
C GLU A 757 -14.93 17.88 8.21
N ASN A 758 -14.88 16.55 8.28
CA ASN A 758 -14.46 15.67 7.18
C ASN A 758 -15.48 15.64 6.03
N GLU A 759 -16.76 15.53 6.35
CA GLU A 759 -17.84 15.61 5.37
C GLU A 759 -17.81 16.93 4.60
N ALA A 760 -17.71 18.05 5.32
CA ALA A 760 -17.61 19.37 4.70
C ALA A 760 -16.36 19.50 3.80
N LEU A 761 -15.24 18.92 4.23
CA LEU A 761 -14.00 18.89 3.45
C LEU A 761 -14.20 18.16 2.11
N PHE A 762 -14.71 16.92 2.13
CA PHE A 762 -14.89 16.15 0.89
C PHE A 762 -15.96 16.74 -0.01
N LEU A 763 -17.07 17.24 0.51
CA LEU A 763 -18.07 17.94 -0.28
C LEU A 763 -17.48 19.18 -0.97
N SER A 764 -16.75 20.03 -0.23
CA SER A 764 -16.08 21.19 -0.78
C SER A 764 -15.04 20.78 -1.85
N LEU A 765 -14.24 19.76 -1.58
CA LEU A 765 -13.21 19.29 -2.50
C LEU A 765 -13.81 18.81 -3.82
N TYR A 766 -14.82 17.94 -3.79
CA TYR A 766 -15.43 17.41 -5.00
C TYR A 766 -16.27 18.45 -5.76
N LYS A 767 -16.90 19.43 -5.07
CA LYS A 767 -17.53 20.57 -5.72
C LYS A 767 -16.52 21.40 -6.49
N ASN A 768 -15.35 21.69 -5.90
CA ASN A 768 -14.31 22.43 -6.60
C ASN A 768 -13.74 21.65 -7.79
N PHE A 769 -13.51 20.35 -7.64
CA PHE A 769 -13.11 19.50 -8.77
C PHE A 769 -14.13 19.52 -9.91
N SER A 770 -15.42 19.34 -9.57
CA SER A 770 -16.50 19.40 -10.57
C SER A 770 -16.51 20.73 -11.30
N ASN A 771 -16.50 21.85 -10.58
CA ASN A 771 -16.57 23.18 -11.17
C ASN A 771 -15.39 23.43 -12.13
N VAL A 772 -14.16 23.19 -11.69
CA VAL A 772 -12.97 23.46 -12.50
C VAL A 772 -12.86 22.52 -13.71
N LEU A 773 -13.28 21.25 -13.56
CA LEU A 773 -13.32 20.32 -14.67
C LEU A 773 -14.43 20.62 -15.66
N MET A 774 -15.62 21.06 -15.21
CA MET A 774 -16.70 21.52 -16.08
C MET A 774 -16.32 22.70 -16.95
N GLU A 775 -15.47 23.62 -16.44
CA GLU A 775 -14.99 24.77 -17.18
C GLU A 775 -13.92 24.42 -18.23
N ARG A 776 -13.17 23.33 -18.02
CA ARG A 776 -11.97 23.03 -18.83
C ARG A 776 -12.08 21.77 -19.69
N LEU A 777 -12.94 20.83 -19.33
CA LEU A 777 -13.19 19.64 -20.14
C LEU A 777 -13.97 20.02 -21.42
N PRO A 778 -13.59 19.45 -22.57
CA PRO A 778 -14.38 19.59 -23.78
C PRO A 778 -15.70 18.84 -23.63
N ASP A 779 -16.70 19.22 -24.47
CA ASP A 779 -18.02 18.58 -24.45
C ASP A 779 -17.92 17.06 -24.53
N ALA A 780 -18.80 16.35 -23.81
CA ALA A 780 -18.83 14.88 -23.76
C ALA A 780 -19.02 14.21 -25.15
N SER A 781 -19.61 14.94 -26.11
CA SER A 781 -19.70 14.50 -27.50
C SER A 781 -18.37 14.43 -28.23
N ARG A 782 -17.39 15.26 -27.80
CA ARG A 782 -16.04 15.34 -28.36
C ARG A 782 -15.03 14.52 -27.57
N ALA A 783 -15.16 14.45 -26.26
CA ALA A 783 -14.25 13.74 -25.34
C ALA A 783 -15.02 13.00 -24.24
N GLY A 784 -15.83 12.02 -24.61
CA GLY A 784 -16.53 11.15 -23.66
C GLY A 784 -15.63 10.07 -23.05
N THR A 785 -14.45 9.82 -23.64
CA THR A 785 -13.44 8.84 -23.17
C THR A 785 -12.09 9.50 -22.96
N LEU A 786 -11.19 8.86 -22.18
CA LEU A 786 -9.82 9.32 -22.02
C LEU A 786 -9.05 9.29 -23.34
N HIS A 787 -9.29 8.27 -24.16
CA HIS A 787 -8.70 8.17 -25.51
C HIS A 787 -9.16 9.34 -26.40
N GLY A 788 -10.44 9.65 -26.41
CA GLY A 788 -10.97 10.81 -27.11
C GLY A 788 -10.30 12.12 -26.65
N LEU A 789 -10.07 12.26 -25.34
CA LEU A 789 -9.38 13.41 -24.78
C LEU A 789 -7.90 13.49 -25.21
N LYS A 790 -7.19 12.34 -25.29
CA LYS A 790 -5.80 12.24 -25.76
C LYS A 790 -5.67 12.56 -27.27
N SER A 791 -6.68 12.28 -28.08
CA SER A 791 -6.63 12.41 -29.54
C SER A 791 -7.03 13.81 -30.07
N ILE A 792 -7.66 14.67 -29.28
CA ILE A 792 -8.18 15.97 -29.73
C ILE A 792 -7.13 16.83 -30.46
N HIS A 793 -5.96 17.00 -29.86
CA HIS A 793 -4.89 17.81 -30.42
C HIS A 793 -4.27 17.19 -31.69
N VAL A 794 -4.22 15.88 -31.74
CA VAL A 794 -3.75 15.12 -32.93
C VAL A 794 -4.71 15.33 -34.11
N ASP A 795 -6.01 15.25 -33.84
CA ASP A 795 -7.04 15.47 -34.86
C ASP A 795 -7.03 16.91 -35.39
N GLU A 796 -6.86 17.90 -34.51
CA GLU A 796 -6.70 19.31 -34.89
C GLU A 796 -5.45 19.54 -35.76
N MET A 797 -4.31 18.96 -35.40
CA MET A 797 -3.08 19.04 -36.21
C MET A 797 -3.24 18.37 -37.58
N THR A 798 -4.02 17.28 -37.67
CA THR A 798 -4.27 16.59 -38.94
C THR A 798 -5.15 17.44 -39.84
N ILE A 799 -6.19 18.09 -39.29
CA ILE A 799 -7.07 19.01 -40.03
C ILE A 799 -6.27 20.21 -40.58
N ASP A 800 -5.42 20.82 -39.75
CA ASP A 800 -4.58 21.97 -40.20
C ASP A 800 -3.59 21.59 -41.32
N LEU A 801 -3.06 20.36 -41.30
CA LEU A 801 -2.20 19.83 -42.36
C LEU A 801 -3.00 19.53 -43.63
N GLU A 802 -4.22 19.05 -43.56
CA GLU A 802 -5.09 18.85 -44.72
C GLU A 802 -5.57 20.19 -45.34
N GLU A 803 -5.91 21.19 -44.51
CA GLU A 803 -6.24 22.53 -44.98
C GLU A 803 -5.01 23.24 -45.62
N SER A 804 -3.83 23.13 -45.05
CA SER A 804 -2.60 23.68 -45.66
C SER A 804 -2.20 23.01 -46.94
N SER A 805 -2.40 21.69 -47.08
CA SER A 805 -2.16 20.95 -48.30
C SER A 805 -3.23 21.22 -49.38
N ALA A 806 -4.45 21.58 -48.99
CA ALA A 806 -5.50 21.97 -49.94
C ALA A 806 -5.29 23.42 -50.51
N MET A 807 -4.55 24.29 -49.82
CA MET A 807 -4.16 25.63 -50.34
C MET A 807 -2.92 25.64 -51.22
N GLU A 808 -2.12 24.57 -51.26
CA GLU A 808 -0.91 24.44 -52.13
C GLU A 808 -1.11 23.77 -53.48
N LEU A 809 -2.35 23.47 -53.88
CA LEU A 809 -2.67 22.84 -55.17
C LEU A 809 -3.04 23.84 -56.26
N ASP A 810 -2.23 24.90 -56.42
CA ASP A 810 -2.21 25.68 -57.66
C ASP A 810 -0.78 26.13 -57.97
N ASP A 811 0.05 25.19 -58.44
CA ASP A 811 1.20 25.50 -59.31
C ASP A 811 1.60 24.31 -60.19
N GLU A 812 1.40 24.51 -61.48
CA GLU A 812 1.78 23.56 -62.54
C GLU A 812 3.31 23.42 -62.56
N ASN A 813 3.83 22.26 -62.12
CA ASN A 813 4.94 21.62 -62.82
C ASN A 813 5.30 20.27 -62.15
N GLY A 814 4.92 19.20 -62.84
CA GLY A 814 5.22 17.82 -62.42
C GLY A 814 6.70 17.49 -62.36
N LYS A 815 7.20 17.15 -61.17
CA LYS A 815 8.28 16.22 -60.97
C LYS A 815 8.12 15.51 -59.64
N PRO A 816 8.17 14.15 -59.57
CA PRO A 816 8.08 13.43 -58.31
C PRO A 816 9.36 13.66 -57.52
N LYS A 817 9.26 14.27 -56.35
CA LYS A 817 10.35 14.26 -55.36
C LYS A 817 10.37 12.91 -54.67
N ASN A 818 11.45 12.21 -54.83
CA ASN A 818 11.82 11.01 -54.11
C ASN A 818 11.62 11.17 -52.59
N GLN A 819 10.83 10.26 -52.03
CA GLN A 819 10.84 9.99 -50.58
C GLN A 819 12.23 9.47 -50.22
N THR A 820 13.06 10.29 -49.62
CA THR A 820 14.20 9.85 -48.86
C THR A 820 13.74 9.34 -47.52
N ASN A 821 13.79 8.01 -47.34
CA ASN A 821 13.79 7.38 -46.01
C ASN A 821 14.93 8.01 -45.18
N GLY A 822 14.59 8.73 -44.17
CA GLY A 822 15.49 9.29 -43.16
C GLY A 822 14.88 9.15 -41.79
N GLU A 823 15.32 8.09 -41.12
CA GLU A 823 15.15 7.83 -39.70
C GLU A 823 15.31 9.11 -38.86
N ARG A 824 14.28 9.41 -38.14
CA ARG A 824 14.20 9.88 -36.74
C ARG A 824 12.75 10.32 -36.52
N THR A 825 11.90 9.37 -36.10
CA THR A 825 10.69 9.74 -35.38
C THR A 825 11.16 10.47 -34.14
N SER A 826 11.19 11.80 -34.21
CA SER A 826 11.24 12.65 -33.00
C SER A 826 10.07 12.20 -32.14
N ASN A 827 10.32 11.91 -30.87
CA ASN A 827 9.30 11.68 -29.86
C ASN A 827 8.52 13.01 -29.67
N VAL A 828 7.63 13.30 -30.59
CA VAL A 828 6.76 14.47 -30.51
C VAL A 828 5.67 14.09 -29.51
N TYR A 829 5.64 14.76 -28.36
CA TYR A 829 4.53 14.63 -27.43
C TYR A 829 3.31 15.36 -28.01
N ASN A 830 2.30 14.60 -28.39
CA ASN A 830 1.17 15.08 -29.22
C ASN A 830 -0.07 15.46 -28.41
N ILE A 831 0.00 15.53 -27.08
CA ILE A 831 -1.13 15.95 -26.23
C ILE A 831 -0.98 17.44 -25.92
N GLY A 832 -2.03 18.22 -26.15
CA GLY A 832 -2.08 19.64 -25.84
C GLY A 832 -2.05 19.91 -24.33
N GLU A 833 -1.71 21.14 -23.94
CA GLU A 833 -1.62 21.53 -22.52
C GLU A 833 -2.97 21.42 -21.79
N LYS A 834 -4.05 21.81 -22.44
CA LYS A 834 -5.42 21.75 -21.86
C LYS A 834 -5.83 20.30 -21.61
N GLU A 835 -5.59 19.43 -22.58
CA GLU A 835 -5.90 18.00 -22.51
C GLU A 835 -5.05 17.33 -21.42
N GLN A 836 -3.74 17.65 -21.35
CA GLN A 836 -2.85 17.13 -20.31
C GLN A 836 -3.26 17.62 -18.91
N TRP A 837 -3.70 18.87 -18.81
CA TRP A 837 -4.24 19.39 -17.56
C TRP A 837 -5.47 18.59 -17.10
N CYS A 838 -6.40 18.33 -18.01
CA CYS A 838 -7.59 17.52 -17.73
C CYS A 838 -7.24 16.07 -17.33
N LEU A 839 -6.34 15.41 -18.08
CA LEU A 839 -5.87 14.06 -17.77
C LEU A 839 -5.23 13.97 -16.38
N SER A 840 -4.33 14.91 -16.06
CA SER A 840 -3.66 14.95 -14.76
C SER A 840 -4.66 15.18 -13.62
N THR A 841 -5.60 16.12 -13.78
CA THR A 841 -6.61 16.43 -12.76
C THR A 841 -7.56 15.27 -12.55
N LEU A 842 -8.04 14.59 -13.61
CA LEU A 842 -8.86 13.38 -13.52
C LEU A 842 -8.10 12.25 -12.81
N GLY A 843 -6.82 12.07 -13.13
CA GLY A 843 -5.96 11.10 -12.44
C GLY A 843 -5.84 11.37 -10.95
N TYR A 844 -5.68 12.63 -10.53
CA TYR A 844 -5.68 13.01 -9.11
C TYR A 844 -7.04 12.78 -8.45
N VAL A 845 -8.16 13.11 -9.11
CA VAL A 845 -9.51 12.81 -8.61
C VAL A 845 -9.68 11.32 -8.35
N LYS A 846 -9.28 10.47 -9.31
CA LYS A 846 -9.30 9.01 -9.18
C LYS A 846 -8.45 8.54 -8.00
N SER A 847 -7.24 9.08 -7.87
CA SER A 847 -6.31 8.76 -6.79
C SER A 847 -6.86 9.15 -5.41
N PHE A 848 -7.39 10.37 -5.25
CA PHE A 848 -8.02 10.82 -4.00
C PHE A 848 -9.25 9.98 -3.65
N SER A 849 -10.13 9.69 -4.61
CA SER A 849 -11.31 8.85 -4.39
C SER A 849 -10.92 7.46 -3.91
N ARG A 850 -9.87 6.87 -4.47
CA ARG A 850 -9.36 5.55 -4.10
C ARG A 850 -8.69 5.54 -2.73
N GLN A 851 -7.83 6.51 -2.46
CA GLN A 851 -7.05 6.60 -1.22
C GLN A 851 -7.94 6.80 0.01
N TYR A 852 -9.01 7.58 -0.14
CA TYR A 852 -9.92 7.94 0.95
C TYR A 852 -11.31 7.30 0.80
N ALA A 853 -11.43 6.22 0.05
CA ALA A 853 -12.71 5.56 -0.21
C ALA A 853 -13.49 5.24 1.08
N SER A 854 -12.82 4.73 2.13
CA SER A 854 -13.45 4.43 3.44
C SER A 854 -14.09 5.64 4.11
N GLU A 855 -13.54 6.85 3.88
CA GLU A 855 -14.04 8.08 4.48
C GLU A 855 -15.09 8.78 3.60
N ILE A 856 -15.10 8.47 2.30
CA ILE A 856 -16.05 9.03 1.33
C ILE A 856 -17.35 8.22 1.31
N TRP A 857 -17.27 6.88 1.40
CA TRP A 857 -18.43 5.99 1.36
C TRP A 857 -19.57 6.38 2.32
N PRO A 858 -19.33 6.78 3.59
CA PRO A 858 -20.40 7.22 4.48
C PRO A 858 -21.20 8.44 3.99
N HIS A 859 -20.64 9.21 3.06
CA HIS A 859 -21.20 10.46 2.53
C HIS A 859 -21.56 10.37 1.05
N ILE A 860 -21.53 9.15 0.46
CA ILE A 860 -21.68 8.97 -0.98
C ILE A 860 -23.04 9.43 -1.50
N GLU A 861 -24.12 9.19 -0.76
CA GLU A 861 -25.47 9.62 -1.15
C GLU A 861 -25.56 11.15 -1.27
N LYS A 862 -24.89 11.86 -0.37
CA LYS A 862 -24.86 13.33 -0.41
C LYS A 862 -23.98 13.85 -1.55
N LEU A 863 -22.87 13.18 -1.83
CA LEU A 863 -22.03 13.48 -2.99
C LEU A 863 -22.79 13.23 -4.31
N ASP A 864 -23.54 12.14 -4.41
CA ASP A 864 -24.36 11.84 -5.58
C ASP A 864 -25.45 12.90 -5.80
N ALA A 865 -26.09 13.33 -4.71
CA ALA A 865 -27.17 14.31 -4.79
C ALA A 865 -26.68 15.75 -5.11
N GLU A 866 -25.49 16.15 -4.61
CA GLU A 866 -25.02 17.52 -4.67
C GLU A 866 -23.92 17.77 -5.71
N VAL A 867 -23.15 16.74 -6.12
CA VAL A 867 -21.93 16.90 -6.93
C VAL A 867 -21.90 15.97 -8.15
N LEU A 868 -22.22 14.68 -7.97
CA LEU A 868 -22.14 13.67 -9.01
C LEU A 868 -23.48 13.52 -9.78
N THR A 869 -24.19 14.62 -9.94
CA THR A 869 -25.47 14.70 -10.64
C THR A 869 -25.33 14.31 -12.13
N GLU A 870 -26.44 14.15 -12.83
CA GLU A 870 -26.46 13.87 -14.29
C GLU A 870 -25.80 15.00 -15.09
N ASP A 871 -25.81 16.23 -14.57
CA ASP A 871 -25.20 17.39 -15.21
C ASP A 871 -23.66 17.39 -15.11
N ALA A 872 -23.08 16.60 -14.19
CA ALA A 872 -21.63 16.52 -14.04
C ALA A 872 -21.00 15.76 -15.23
N HIS A 873 -19.83 16.21 -15.67
CA HIS A 873 -19.15 15.64 -16.83
C HIS A 873 -18.89 14.13 -16.66
N PRO A 874 -19.19 13.27 -17.68
CA PRO A 874 -19.07 11.82 -17.60
C PRO A 874 -17.66 11.33 -17.16
N LEU A 875 -16.60 11.96 -17.67
CA LEU A 875 -15.21 11.61 -17.28
C LEU A 875 -14.93 11.88 -15.81
N PHE A 876 -15.47 12.98 -15.25
CA PHE A 876 -15.33 13.25 -13.83
C PHE A 876 -16.07 12.22 -12.98
N ARG A 877 -17.32 11.88 -13.32
CA ARG A 877 -18.08 10.83 -12.64
C ARG A 877 -17.35 9.48 -12.75
N LYS A 878 -16.85 9.11 -13.94
CA LYS A 878 -16.07 7.89 -14.18
C LYS A 878 -14.81 7.87 -13.29
N ALA A 879 -14.07 8.98 -13.19
CA ALA A 879 -12.87 9.07 -12.34
C ALA A 879 -13.20 8.84 -10.85
N VAL A 880 -14.28 9.46 -10.34
CA VAL A 880 -14.69 9.28 -8.93
C VAL A 880 -15.14 7.84 -8.68
N TYR A 881 -16.05 7.31 -9.50
CA TYR A 881 -16.63 5.97 -9.28
C TYR A 881 -15.59 4.86 -9.44
N SER A 882 -14.69 4.97 -10.42
CA SER A 882 -13.59 4.00 -10.56
C SER A 882 -12.61 4.08 -9.37
N GLY A 883 -12.34 5.27 -8.85
CA GLY A 883 -11.57 5.45 -7.63
C GLY A 883 -12.26 4.80 -6.42
N LEU A 884 -13.56 5.00 -6.27
CA LEU A 884 -14.38 4.38 -5.23
C LEU A 884 -14.72 2.91 -5.49
N ARG A 885 -14.33 2.34 -6.64
CA ARG A 885 -14.71 0.99 -7.10
C ARG A 885 -16.23 0.79 -7.18
N ARG A 886 -16.94 1.80 -7.60
CA ARG A 886 -18.38 1.74 -7.80
C ARG A 886 -18.71 1.50 -9.28
N ALA A 887 -19.62 0.56 -9.57
CA ALA A 887 -20.14 0.40 -10.91
C ALA A 887 -20.89 1.68 -11.33
N ILE A 888 -20.66 2.13 -12.56
CA ILE A 888 -21.46 3.21 -13.17
C ILE A 888 -22.78 2.59 -13.60
N ASN A 889 -23.89 3.04 -13.01
CA ASN A 889 -25.23 2.65 -13.44
C ASN A 889 -25.59 3.33 -14.75
#